data_a24c10bb638afda55dc132873b52226b
#
_entry.id   a24c10bb638afda55dc132873b52226b
#
_cell.length_a   1.000
_cell.length_b   1.000
_cell.length_c   1.000
_cell.angle_alpha   90.00
_cell.angle_beta   90.00
_cell.angle_gamma   90.00
#
_symmetry.space_group_name_H-M   'P 1'
#
loop_
_entity.id
_entity.type
_entity.pdbx_description
1 polymer ?
#
loop_
_entity_poly.entity_id
_entity_poly.type
_entity_poly.pdbx_seq_one_letter_code
_entity_poly.pdbx_strand_id
1 'polypeptide(L)'
;MRALVCLRQAGILVGVVGLSAIVLAGTPGAMAGAMVVSSGPVGWSAGQPSAVVHPNVGAAHSQQVQRQLAGGSGSRAPAGSPAVIAGAWQGVDVASFQEQPSPINWSQVAGAGIQFAAVKATEGDYYTNKYALADLVNAKAAGLAVLAYAYAIPNGDGASSDPVVQADDLIDYLKTGAAGVPPLMLDIEYNPNPDGTGQCYGLSTSAMVSWVAAFVAEVQKRTGQQPVIYTPIGWWNTCAGGSGAFGKLPLWTPYFSTTATSPPPTAGWSNWAFWQYSSTGTVTGIAGQTDLDQLNPAVIPLLEPGDRHYLTGSPVGLRVRPAAPIAGQALSFSGTGLPPGVAIREDGLITGWPVAPGTYTATETVADGQGRTGSVSFTWTVSMPSGTGPVGQVRLDLAGKCLNAVGNSAADGTAADIWSCTGGPAQSWRYVQDGTLRINGKCLTVPAGAADGWKVRLEPCTDGARQQWRLAYPRAVNPSLGGRPTMLRNRGSGKCLADPNSNTTNGTRVVISSCNGARNQVWTLPAGPVASQMPGKCLDDSGNQTADGTKVDIWTCDGSAGQAWTVTAHGTVTVHGKCLAAAGSGTTSGTPVDLHTCDGSPGQQWRLIPNGAGAALTNPQSGLCLADPADATTDGTQLQILACSAADPGQAWRVS
;
A
#
# COMPACT_ATOMS: atom_id res chain seq x y z
N MET A 1 45.81 -4.61 38.38
CA MET A 1 46.09 -5.81 39.22
C MET A 1 44.92 -6.78 39.04
N ARG A 2 45.24 -7.98 38.52
CA ARG A 2 44.52 -9.27 38.62
C ARG A 2 43.01 -9.26 38.31
N ALA A 3 42.49 -9.67 37.17
CA ALA A 3 42.36 -11.02 36.60
C ALA A 3 41.86 -12.10 37.59
N LEU A 4 40.68 -12.62 37.36
CA LEU A 4 40.41 -14.08 37.42
C LEU A 4 39.11 -14.45 36.70
N VAL A 5 39.27 -15.37 35.83
CA VAL A 5 38.41 -16.28 35.09
C VAL A 5 37.76 -17.30 36.06
N CYS A 6 36.53 -17.74 35.88
CA CYS A 6 36.15 -19.15 36.02
C CYS A 6 34.86 -19.53 35.29
N LEU A 7 34.94 -20.68 34.65
CA LEU A 7 34.03 -21.42 33.79
C LEU A 7 33.07 -22.34 34.57
N ARG A 8 32.00 -22.78 33.84
CA ARG A 8 31.19 -24.03 33.92
C ARG A 8 30.05 -24.05 34.96
N GLN A 9 28.87 -24.53 34.66
CA GLN A 9 28.46 -25.88 34.13
C GLN A 9 26.99 -25.91 33.74
N ALA A 10 26.66 -26.80 32.83
CA ALA A 10 25.32 -27.15 32.35
C ALA A 10 24.52 -27.97 33.39
N GLY A 11 23.22 -27.77 33.42
CA GLY A 11 22.28 -28.62 34.17
C GLY A 11 21.02 -28.89 33.34
N ILE A 12 20.86 -30.15 32.95
CA ILE A 12 19.68 -30.73 32.28
C ILE A 12 18.63 -31.05 33.36
N LEU A 13 17.40 -30.58 33.20
CA LEU A 13 16.25 -31.09 33.99
C LEU A 13 15.19 -31.65 33.03
N VAL A 14 14.93 -32.92 33.16
CA VAL A 14 13.86 -33.70 32.51
C VAL A 14 12.59 -33.53 33.33
N GLY A 15 11.53 -33.04 32.73
CA GLY A 15 10.20 -32.96 33.32
C GLY A 15 9.25 -33.90 32.61
N VAL A 16 8.72 -34.88 33.37
CA VAL A 16 7.71 -35.85 32.98
C VAL A 16 6.33 -35.19 33.03
N VAL A 17 5.56 -35.25 31.94
CA VAL A 17 4.14 -34.85 31.91
C VAL A 17 3.26 -36.11 31.84
N GLY A 18 2.39 -36.24 32.85
CA GLY A 18 1.44 -37.34 32.96
C GLY A 18 0.21 -37.14 32.05
N LEU A 19 -0.23 -38.21 31.43
CA LEU A 19 -1.52 -38.36 30.74
C LEU A 19 -2.65 -38.55 31.75
N SER A 20 -3.75 -37.80 31.56
CA SER A 20 -5.06 -38.14 32.13
C SER A 20 -6.04 -38.48 31.01
N ALA A 21 -6.51 -39.71 31.02
CA ALA A 21 -7.53 -40.21 30.10
C ALA A 21 -8.93 -39.96 30.68
N ILE A 22 -9.84 -39.47 29.84
CA ILE A 22 -11.29 -39.47 30.12
C ILE A 22 -11.95 -40.45 29.18
N VAL A 23 -12.61 -41.44 29.80
CA VAL A 23 -13.42 -42.48 29.13
C VAL A 23 -14.85 -41.95 29.00
N LEU A 24 -15.42 -42.01 27.82
CA LEU A 24 -16.87 -41.95 27.60
C LEU A 24 -17.28 -43.10 26.65
N ALA A 25 -18.14 -43.94 27.15
CA ALA A 25 -18.69 -45.12 26.48
C ALA A 25 -19.91 -44.76 25.61
N GLY A 26 -20.10 -45.53 24.52
CA GLY A 26 -21.35 -45.48 23.74
C GLY A 26 -21.27 -46.15 22.38
N THR A 27 -21.66 -47.31 22.30
CA THR A 27 -21.97 -48.45 21.41
C THR A 27 -22.28 -48.21 19.90
N PRO A 28 -22.44 -49.31 19.09
CA PRO A 28 -21.56 -49.53 17.91
C PRO A 28 -22.30 -49.55 16.56
N GLY A 29 -21.52 -49.43 15.48
CA GLY A 29 -22.06 -49.67 14.15
C GLY A 29 -21.08 -49.48 13.02
N ALA A 30 -20.69 -50.62 12.42
CA ALA A 30 -20.25 -50.82 11.04
C ALA A 30 -18.82 -50.46 10.60
N MET A 31 -18.04 -51.48 10.41
CA MET A 31 -16.98 -51.82 9.44
C MET A 31 -16.40 -50.72 8.53
N ALA A 32 -15.10 -50.53 8.62
CA ALA A 32 -14.21 -50.28 7.48
C ALA A 32 -12.75 -50.54 7.89
N GLY A 33 -11.99 -51.13 6.98
CA GLY A 33 -10.71 -51.77 7.24
C GLY A 33 -9.57 -50.85 7.72
N ALA A 34 -8.77 -51.40 8.60
CA ALA A 34 -7.56 -50.80 9.14
C ALA A 34 -6.40 -51.05 8.17
N MET A 35 -5.83 -49.95 7.62
CA MET A 35 -4.47 -49.97 7.10
C MET A 35 -3.50 -49.62 8.23
N VAL A 36 -2.64 -50.56 8.56
CA VAL A 36 -1.53 -50.37 9.49
C VAL A 36 -0.43 -49.58 8.77
N VAL A 37 -0.20 -48.36 9.20
CA VAL A 37 1.00 -47.59 8.79
C VAL A 37 2.03 -47.71 9.93
N SER A 38 3.13 -48.40 9.67
CA SER A 38 4.27 -48.49 10.58
C SER A 38 5.00 -47.14 10.63
N SER A 39 5.10 -46.55 11.81
CA SER A 39 5.92 -45.35 12.07
C SER A 39 7.38 -45.76 12.29
N GLY A 40 8.24 -45.51 11.27
CA GLY A 40 9.70 -45.45 11.45
C GLY A 40 10.15 -44.00 11.61
N PRO A 41 11.25 -43.72 12.33
CA PRO A 41 11.71 -42.36 12.51
C PRO A 41 12.34 -41.86 11.20
N VAL A 42 11.74 -40.79 10.63
CA VAL A 42 12.31 -40.08 9.46
C VAL A 42 13.34 -39.10 9.99
N GLY A 43 14.61 -39.44 9.84
CA GLY A 43 15.70 -38.48 10.00
C GLY A 43 15.65 -37.46 8.88
N TRP A 44 15.53 -36.19 9.20
CA TRP A 44 15.70 -35.08 8.26
C TRP A 44 17.19 -34.91 7.98
N SER A 45 17.69 -35.46 6.88
CA SER A 45 18.90 -34.98 6.25
C SER A 45 18.51 -33.85 5.31
N ALA A 46 19.05 -32.67 5.53
CA ALA A 46 18.97 -31.57 4.59
C ALA A 46 19.74 -31.95 3.30
N GLY A 47 19.05 -32.62 2.39
CA GLY A 47 19.48 -32.78 1.01
C GLY A 47 19.10 -31.50 0.27
N GLN A 48 20.08 -30.73 -0.17
CA GLN A 48 19.86 -29.71 -1.17
C GLN A 48 19.18 -30.37 -2.38
N PRO A 49 18.11 -29.73 -2.95
CA PRO A 49 17.58 -30.19 -4.21
C PRO A 49 18.69 -30.10 -5.23
N SER A 50 19.01 -31.22 -5.87
CA SER A 50 19.91 -31.26 -7.02
C SER A 50 19.35 -30.31 -8.06
N ALA A 51 20.02 -29.19 -8.26
CA ALA A 51 19.73 -28.28 -9.36
C ALA A 51 19.86 -29.09 -10.66
N VAL A 52 18.73 -29.36 -11.28
CA VAL A 52 18.71 -29.80 -12.66
C VAL A 52 19.27 -28.63 -13.45
N VAL A 53 20.54 -28.71 -13.81
CA VAL A 53 21.18 -27.71 -14.66
C VAL A 53 20.58 -27.89 -16.04
N HIS A 54 19.56 -27.12 -16.34
CA HIS A 54 19.10 -26.96 -17.71
C HIS A 54 20.18 -26.19 -18.49
N PRO A 55 20.76 -26.76 -19.56
CA PRO A 55 21.85 -26.09 -20.27
C PRO A 55 21.29 -24.88 -21.02
N ASN A 56 21.81 -23.69 -20.71
CA ASN A 56 21.76 -22.45 -21.50
C ASN A 56 20.43 -22.15 -22.22
N VAL A 57 19.33 -22.02 -21.48
CA VAL A 57 18.00 -21.76 -22.04
C VAL A 57 17.94 -20.37 -22.70
N GLY A 58 18.71 -19.39 -22.23
CA GLY A 58 18.69 -18.03 -22.75
C GLY A 58 19.24 -17.87 -24.19
N ALA A 59 20.38 -18.51 -24.52
CA ALA A 59 20.98 -18.41 -25.87
C ALA A 59 20.22 -19.26 -26.91
N ALA A 60 19.62 -20.36 -26.46
CA ALA A 60 18.72 -21.15 -27.31
C ALA A 60 17.41 -20.43 -27.57
N HIS A 61 16.97 -19.62 -26.62
CA HIS A 61 15.72 -18.90 -26.64
C HIS A 61 15.70 -17.79 -27.69
N SER A 62 16.66 -16.87 -27.68
CA SER A 62 16.78 -15.85 -28.71
C SER A 62 16.90 -16.44 -30.14
N GLN A 63 17.58 -17.58 -30.27
CA GLN A 63 17.65 -18.30 -31.56
C GLN A 63 16.36 -19.00 -31.94
N GLN A 64 15.57 -19.49 -30.97
CA GLN A 64 14.31 -20.16 -31.24
C GLN A 64 13.20 -19.16 -31.58
N VAL A 65 13.14 -18.03 -30.90
CA VAL A 65 12.26 -16.90 -31.27
C VAL A 65 12.59 -16.41 -32.68
N GLN A 66 13.89 -16.29 -33.01
CA GLN A 66 14.34 -15.96 -34.36
C GLN A 66 13.89 -17.01 -35.43
N ARG A 67 13.94 -18.31 -35.12
CA ARG A 67 13.49 -19.38 -36.05
C ARG A 67 11.97 -19.39 -36.22
N GLN A 68 11.22 -19.09 -35.19
CA GLN A 68 9.74 -19.05 -35.25
C GLN A 68 9.22 -17.77 -35.87
N LEU A 69 9.87 -16.63 -35.68
CA LEU A 69 9.59 -15.39 -36.43
C LEU A 69 10.00 -15.50 -37.89
N ALA A 70 11.01 -16.32 -38.24
CA ALA A 70 11.39 -16.64 -39.63
C ALA A 70 10.49 -17.66 -40.33
N GLY A 71 9.68 -18.42 -39.57
CA GLY A 71 8.69 -19.39 -40.15
C GLY A 71 7.43 -18.74 -40.74
N GLY A 72 7.17 -17.47 -40.45
CA GLY A 72 6.25 -16.63 -41.19
C GLY A 72 7.01 -15.92 -42.30
N SER A 73 7.01 -16.44 -43.53
CA SER A 73 7.59 -15.96 -44.82
C SER A 73 8.29 -14.57 -44.77
N GLY A 74 9.28 -14.39 -43.94
CA GLY A 74 10.06 -13.14 -43.82
C GLY A 74 11.51 -13.49 -43.55
N SER A 75 12.36 -13.12 -44.47
CA SER A 75 13.81 -13.30 -44.51
C SER A 75 14.55 -13.02 -43.20
N ARG A 76 15.60 -13.82 -42.94
CA ARG A 76 16.72 -13.53 -42.03
C ARG A 76 16.97 -12.03 -41.93
N ALA A 77 17.02 -11.47 -40.71
CA ALA A 77 17.31 -10.06 -40.48
C ALA A 77 18.53 -9.65 -41.31
N PRO A 78 18.40 -8.66 -42.20
CA PRO A 78 19.55 -8.21 -42.98
C PRO A 78 20.58 -7.58 -42.04
N ALA A 79 21.87 -7.75 -42.36
CA ALA A 79 22.97 -7.05 -41.70
C ALA A 79 22.89 -5.53 -42.04
N GLY A 80 22.14 -4.80 -41.28
CA GLY A 80 22.00 -3.33 -41.37
C GLY A 80 21.82 -2.78 -39.96
N SER A 81 22.17 -1.51 -39.75
CA SER A 81 21.95 -0.86 -38.46
C SER A 81 20.44 -0.85 -38.16
N PRO A 82 20.01 -1.24 -36.97
CA PRO A 82 18.61 -1.27 -36.61
C PRO A 82 18.00 0.15 -36.65
N ALA A 83 16.70 0.21 -36.90
CA ALA A 83 15.96 1.49 -36.96
C ALA A 83 15.84 2.08 -35.54
N VAL A 84 16.65 3.10 -35.28
CA VAL A 84 16.56 3.87 -34.03
C VAL A 84 15.67 5.08 -34.26
N ILE A 85 14.62 5.24 -33.44
CA ILE A 85 13.74 6.42 -33.50
C ILE A 85 14.47 7.60 -32.85
N ALA A 86 14.57 8.71 -33.56
CA ALA A 86 15.22 9.90 -33.04
C ALA A 86 14.52 10.38 -31.73
N GLY A 87 15.32 10.57 -30.68
CA GLY A 87 14.82 11.00 -29.37
C GLY A 87 14.22 9.87 -28.50
N ALA A 88 14.14 8.64 -29.00
CA ALA A 88 13.73 7.49 -28.18
C ALA A 88 14.83 7.12 -27.20
N TRP A 89 14.47 6.80 -25.97
CA TRP A 89 15.38 6.21 -25.02
C TRP A 89 15.77 4.82 -25.45
N GLN A 90 17.07 4.57 -25.37
CA GLN A 90 17.65 3.29 -25.71
C GLN A 90 17.77 2.41 -24.46
N GLY A 91 17.45 1.15 -24.58
CA GLY A 91 17.50 0.16 -23.52
C GLY A 91 18.13 -1.13 -23.96
N VAL A 92 18.33 -1.98 -22.96
CA VAL A 92 18.70 -3.37 -23.12
C VAL A 92 17.84 -4.23 -22.21
N ASP A 93 17.51 -5.44 -22.65
CA ASP A 93 17.10 -6.49 -21.73
C ASP A 93 18.17 -7.59 -21.66
N VAL A 94 18.38 -8.08 -20.42
CA VAL A 94 19.47 -8.99 -20.12
C VAL A 94 19.03 -10.14 -19.23
N ALA A 95 19.72 -11.26 -19.36
CA ALA A 95 19.56 -12.45 -18.53
C ALA A 95 20.94 -12.92 -18.04
N SER A 96 20.98 -14.05 -17.33
CA SER A 96 22.23 -14.55 -16.73
C SER A 96 23.35 -14.88 -17.72
N PHE A 97 23.03 -15.06 -19.00
CA PHE A 97 24.05 -15.40 -19.99
C PHE A 97 24.87 -14.20 -20.44
N GLN A 98 24.36 -12.96 -20.35
CA GLN A 98 25.15 -11.76 -20.61
C GLN A 98 26.20 -11.49 -19.51
N GLU A 99 26.09 -12.17 -18.38
CA GLU A 99 27.09 -12.17 -17.31
C GLU A 99 28.32 -13.08 -17.62
N GLN A 100 28.36 -13.69 -18.80
CA GLN A 100 29.38 -14.59 -19.22
C GLN A 100 30.05 -14.13 -20.53
N PRO A 101 31.38 -14.22 -20.69
CA PRO A 101 32.39 -14.74 -19.75
C PRO A 101 32.79 -13.72 -18.65
N SER A 102 32.23 -12.54 -18.62
CA SER A 102 32.55 -11.49 -17.64
C SER A 102 31.28 -10.77 -17.19
N PRO A 103 31.23 -10.30 -15.95
CA PRO A 103 30.12 -9.50 -15.46
C PRO A 103 29.85 -8.27 -16.32
N ILE A 104 28.58 -7.87 -16.39
CA ILE A 104 28.16 -6.65 -17.10
C ILE A 104 28.76 -5.42 -16.41
N ASN A 105 29.42 -4.58 -17.21
CA ASN A 105 29.89 -3.27 -16.73
C ASN A 105 28.87 -2.19 -16.97
N TRP A 106 27.98 -2.01 -16.00
CA TRP A 106 26.85 -1.09 -16.11
C TRP A 106 27.24 0.37 -16.31
N SER A 107 28.41 0.81 -15.82
CA SER A 107 28.94 2.14 -16.09
C SER A 107 29.31 2.35 -17.55
N GLN A 108 29.88 1.31 -18.20
CA GLN A 108 30.14 1.34 -19.63
C GLN A 108 28.86 1.27 -20.46
N VAL A 109 27.88 0.47 -20.03
CA VAL A 109 26.56 0.39 -20.65
C VAL A 109 25.89 1.76 -20.66
N ALA A 110 25.87 2.45 -19.52
CA ALA A 110 25.36 3.83 -19.43
C ALA A 110 26.16 4.80 -20.32
N GLY A 111 27.50 4.68 -20.32
CA GLY A 111 28.39 5.47 -21.17
C GLY A 111 28.21 5.22 -22.67
N ALA A 112 27.66 4.08 -23.07
CA ALA A 112 27.29 3.75 -24.46
C ALA A 112 25.94 4.38 -24.89
N GLY A 113 25.27 5.14 -24.01
CA GLY A 113 24.02 5.83 -24.33
C GLY A 113 22.77 5.04 -23.97
N ILE A 114 22.91 3.90 -23.29
CA ILE A 114 21.77 3.15 -22.76
C ILE A 114 21.18 3.89 -21.55
N GLN A 115 19.86 3.98 -21.49
CA GLN A 115 19.14 4.76 -20.50
C GLN A 115 18.23 3.92 -19.61
N PHE A 116 17.86 2.70 -20.06
CA PHE A 116 17.12 1.76 -19.22
C PHE A 116 17.57 0.32 -19.44
N ALA A 117 17.31 -0.52 -18.45
CA ALA A 117 17.62 -1.95 -18.50
C ALA A 117 16.46 -2.76 -17.88
N ALA A 118 16.05 -3.82 -18.56
CA ALA A 118 15.21 -4.86 -17.98
C ALA A 118 16.08 -6.09 -17.66
N VAL A 119 15.91 -6.62 -16.45
CA VAL A 119 16.72 -7.74 -15.96
C VAL A 119 15.83 -8.94 -15.70
N LYS A 120 16.11 -10.09 -16.35
CA LYS A 120 15.42 -11.34 -16.06
C LYS A 120 15.70 -11.73 -14.61
N ALA A 121 14.64 -11.83 -13.80
CA ALA A 121 14.75 -12.22 -12.41
C ALA A 121 14.39 -13.70 -12.21
N THR A 122 13.28 -14.17 -12.82
CA THR A 122 12.80 -15.55 -12.68
C THR A 122 12.35 -16.13 -14.02
N GLU A 123 12.20 -17.47 -14.07
CA GLU A 123 11.54 -18.20 -15.15
C GLU A 123 10.71 -19.32 -14.53
N GLY A 124 9.41 -19.31 -14.79
CA GLY A 124 8.50 -20.19 -14.06
C GLY A 124 8.67 -20.03 -12.55
N ASP A 125 8.53 -21.12 -11.82
CA ASP A 125 8.84 -21.25 -10.38
C ASP A 125 10.12 -22.05 -10.10
N TYR A 126 10.88 -22.39 -11.15
CA TYR A 126 12.03 -23.29 -11.05
C TYR A 126 13.39 -22.61 -11.27
N TYR A 127 13.41 -21.40 -11.78
CA TYR A 127 14.66 -20.70 -12.06
C TYR A 127 14.67 -19.28 -11.48
N THR A 128 15.77 -18.98 -10.81
CA THR A 128 16.07 -17.63 -10.29
C THR A 128 17.42 -17.19 -10.83
N ASN A 129 17.47 -16.02 -11.46
CA ASN A 129 18.72 -15.44 -11.98
C ASN A 129 19.57 -14.90 -10.83
N LYS A 130 20.60 -15.61 -10.44
CA LYS A 130 21.50 -15.27 -9.34
C LYS A 130 22.22 -13.92 -9.47
N TYR A 131 22.26 -13.34 -10.66
CA TYR A 131 22.91 -12.06 -10.93
C TYR A 131 21.93 -10.88 -10.85
N ALA A 132 20.62 -11.13 -11.00
CA ALA A 132 19.65 -10.08 -11.20
C ALA A 132 19.64 -9.02 -10.09
N LEU A 133 19.79 -9.42 -8.81
CA LEU A 133 19.82 -8.46 -7.71
C LEU A 133 21.00 -7.51 -7.78
N ALA A 134 22.18 -8.01 -8.18
CA ALA A 134 23.38 -7.21 -8.37
C ALA A 134 23.24 -6.30 -9.60
N ASP A 135 22.72 -6.83 -10.70
CA ASP A 135 22.50 -6.08 -11.94
C ASP A 135 21.55 -4.91 -11.72
N LEU A 136 20.41 -5.13 -11.05
CA LEU A 136 19.45 -4.07 -10.72
C LEU A 136 20.08 -2.96 -9.87
N VAL A 137 20.91 -3.31 -8.89
CA VAL A 137 21.63 -2.33 -8.05
C VAL A 137 22.66 -1.58 -8.88
N ASN A 138 23.47 -2.28 -9.66
CA ASN A 138 24.59 -1.69 -10.40
C ASN A 138 24.10 -0.84 -11.59
N ALA A 139 23.08 -1.30 -12.32
CA ALA A 139 22.45 -0.53 -13.40
C ALA A 139 21.82 0.77 -12.86
N LYS A 140 21.08 0.68 -11.74
CA LYS A 140 20.53 1.85 -11.06
C LYS A 140 21.61 2.81 -10.57
N ALA A 141 22.71 2.30 -10.00
CA ALA A 141 23.84 3.11 -9.56
C ALA A 141 24.55 3.80 -10.73
N ALA A 142 24.56 3.18 -11.91
CA ALA A 142 25.07 3.77 -13.15
C ALA A 142 24.12 4.80 -13.77
N GLY A 143 22.94 5.03 -13.18
CA GLY A 143 21.97 6.03 -13.63
C GLY A 143 20.91 5.51 -14.59
N LEU A 144 20.84 4.20 -14.84
CA LEU A 144 19.81 3.64 -15.70
C LEU A 144 18.47 3.51 -14.95
N ALA A 145 17.37 3.67 -15.67
CA ALA A 145 16.09 3.17 -15.24
C ALA A 145 16.09 1.63 -15.27
N VAL A 146 15.54 0.98 -14.24
CA VAL A 146 15.58 -0.49 -14.15
C VAL A 146 14.17 -1.07 -14.02
N LEU A 147 13.97 -2.19 -14.73
CA LEU A 147 12.82 -3.07 -14.63
C LEU A 147 13.30 -4.48 -14.31
N ALA A 148 12.44 -5.31 -13.72
CA ALA A 148 12.70 -6.73 -13.57
C ALA A 148 11.60 -7.55 -14.23
N TYR A 149 11.95 -8.70 -14.82
CA TYR A 149 10.94 -9.53 -15.47
C TYR A 149 10.96 -10.99 -15.03
N ALA A 150 9.77 -11.59 -15.08
CA ALA A 150 9.58 -13.02 -15.04
C ALA A 150 9.27 -13.53 -16.43
N TYR A 151 10.02 -14.53 -16.90
CA TYR A 151 9.65 -15.32 -18.05
C TYR A 151 8.59 -16.34 -17.63
N ALA A 152 7.40 -16.21 -18.16
CA ALA A 152 6.25 -17.01 -17.73
C ALA A 152 6.28 -18.42 -18.35
N ILE A 153 5.99 -19.42 -17.52
CA ILE A 153 5.76 -20.81 -17.96
C ILE A 153 4.35 -21.23 -17.52
N PRO A 154 3.30 -20.90 -18.29
CA PRO A 154 1.92 -21.17 -17.92
C PRO A 154 1.56 -22.64 -17.73
N ASN A 155 2.25 -23.54 -18.41
CA ASN A 155 2.15 -24.98 -18.24
C ASN A 155 3.43 -25.63 -18.80
N GLY A 156 4.09 -26.50 -18.06
CA GLY A 156 5.33 -27.13 -18.50
C GLY A 156 5.86 -28.16 -17.50
N ASP A 157 6.74 -29.04 -17.96
CA ASP A 157 7.35 -30.06 -17.10
C ASP A 157 8.22 -29.42 -16.02
N GLY A 158 7.84 -29.62 -14.76
CA GLY A 158 8.60 -29.23 -13.58
C GLY A 158 8.38 -27.80 -13.06
N ALA A 159 7.50 -27.02 -13.71
CA ALA A 159 7.07 -25.73 -13.21
C ALA A 159 5.67 -25.81 -12.61
N SER A 160 5.39 -25.04 -11.56
CA SER A 160 4.01 -24.77 -11.17
C SER A 160 3.34 -23.98 -12.30
N SER A 161 2.24 -24.50 -12.81
CA SER A 161 1.41 -23.78 -13.78
C SER A 161 0.62 -22.63 -13.13
N ASP A 162 0.77 -22.43 -11.82
CA ASP A 162 0.02 -21.42 -11.06
C ASP A 162 0.62 -20.03 -11.27
N PRO A 163 -0.13 -19.09 -11.88
CA PRO A 163 0.32 -17.73 -12.10
C PRO A 163 0.62 -16.96 -10.82
N VAL A 164 -0.08 -17.29 -9.72
CA VAL A 164 0.11 -16.65 -8.41
C VAL A 164 1.47 -17.03 -7.83
N VAL A 165 1.83 -18.31 -7.91
CA VAL A 165 3.15 -18.80 -7.45
C VAL A 165 4.27 -18.10 -8.22
N GLN A 166 4.19 -18.01 -9.55
CA GLN A 166 5.25 -17.37 -10.35
C GLN A 166 5.36 -15.87 -10.08
N ALA A 167 4.23 -15.18 -9.82
CA ALA A 167 4.24 -13.78 -9.41
C ALA A 167 4.84 -13.59 -8.00
N ASP A 168 4.51 -14.49 -7.08
CA ASP A 168 5.03 -14.47 -5.71
C ASP A 168 6.54 -14.71 -5.68
N ASP A 169 7.05 -15.70 -6.41
CA ASP A 169 8.47 -16.01 -6.50
C ASP A 169 9.28 -14.83 -7.04
N LEU A 170 8.80 -14.18 -8.10
CA LEU A 170 9.41 -12.96 -8.63
C LEU A 170 9.52 -11.87 -7.55
N ILE A 171 8.40 -11.57 -6.89
CA ILE A 171 8.33 -10.47 -5.94
C ILE A 171 9.15 -10.77 -4.68
N ASP A 172 9.07 -12.00 -4.15
CA ASP A 172 9.77 -12.38 -2.94
C ASP A 172 11.27 -12.46 -3.17
N TYR A 173 11.71 -12.93 -4.33
CA TYR A 173 13.12 -12.85 -4.70
C TYR A 173 13.62 -11.41 -4.74
N LEU A 174 12.90 -10.50 -5.43
CA LEU A 174 13.32 -9.10 -5.56
C LEU A 174 13.36 -8.35 -4.24
N LYS A 175 12.46 -8.68 -3.28
CA LYS A 175 12.47 -8.10 -1.92
C LYS A 175 13.73 -8.40 -1.12
N THR A 176 14.46 -9.46 -1.46
CA THR A 176 15.74 -9.79 -0.78
C THR A 176 16.89 -8.87 -1.22
N GLY A 177 16.72 -8.12 -2.31
CA GLY A 177 17.73 -7.24 -2.88
C GLY A 177 17.68 -5.81 -2.38
N ALA A 178 18.83 -5.15 -2.33
CA ALA A 178 18.96 -3.75 -1.89
C ALA A 178 18.31 -2.73 -2.84
N ALA A 179 18.02 -3.11 -4.10
CA ALA A 179 17.31 -2.24 -5.05
C ALA A 179 15.81 -2.10 -4.73
N GLY A 180 15.25 -2.99 -3.89
CA GLY A 180 13.83 -3.17 -3.69
C GLY A 180 13.14 -3.78 -4.91
N VAL A 181 11.80 -3.73 -4.96
CA VAL A 181 11.02 -4.20 -6.11
C VAL A 181 10.87 -3.07 -7.13
N PRO A 182 11.54 -3.15 -8.29
CA PRO A 182 11.38 -2.18 -9.37
C PRO A 182 10.03 -2.36 -10.07
N PRO A 183 9.69 -1.55 -11.10
CA PRO A 183 8.63 -1.87 -12.04
C PRO A 183 8.81 -3.28 -12.60
N LEU A 184 7.71 -4.07 -12.62
CA LEU A 184 7.74 -5.46 -13.04
C LEU A 184 7.23 -5.63 -14.46
N MET A 185 7.76 -6.64 -15.16
CA MET A 185 7.30 -7.04 -16.47
C MET A 185 6.95 -8.54 -16.44
N LEU A 186 5.79 -8.87 -17.00
CA LEU A 186 5.42 -10.24 -17.37
C LEU A 186 5.90 -10.46 -18.80
N ASP A 187 6.84 -11.36 -19.00
CA ASP A 187 7.28 -11.84 -20.28
C ASP A 187 6.48 -13.12 -20.61
N ILE A 188 5.50 -12.99 -21.49
CA ILE A 188 4.60 -14.08 -21.88
C ILE A 188 4.67 -14.31 -23.40
N GLU A 189 5.29 -15.41 -23.77
CA GLU A 189 5.61 -15.71 -25.16
C GLU A 189 5.73 -17.22 -25.45
N TYR A 190 6.40 -17.59 -26.53
CA TYR A 190 6.54 -18.97 -26.99
C TYR A 190 7.10 -19.89 -25.91
N ASN A 191 6.51 -21.11 -25.83
CA ASN A 191 7.05 -22.13 -24.93
C ASN A 191 8.47 -22.51 -25.32
N PRO A 192 9.47 -22.29 -24.44
CA PRO A 192 10.87 -22.62 -24.73
C PRO A 192 11.16 -24.13 -24.63
N ASN A 193 10.25 -24.89 -24.02
CA ASN A 193 10.44 -26.30 -23.72
C ASN A 193 9.85 -27.18 -24.82
N PRO A 194 10.57 -28.22 -25.29
CA PRO A 194 10.05 -29.19 -26.27
C PRO A 194 9.21 -30.28 -25.58
N ASP A 195 8.26 -29.90 -24.71
CA ASP A 195 7.44 -30.77 -23.88
C ASP A 195 6.20 -31.34 -24.59
N GLY A 196 6.02 -30.98 -25.88
CA GLY A 196 4.88 -31.42 -26.70
C GLY A 196 3.59 -30.62 -26.49
N THR A 197 3.56 -29.66 -25.58
CA THR A 197 2.36 -28.79 -25.34
C THR A 197 2.22 -27.70 -26.41
N GLY A 198 3.23 -27.51 -27.25
CA GLY A 198 3.24 -26.52 -28.33
C GLY A 198 3.42 -25.10 -27.83
N GLN A 199 3.36 -24.14 -28.77
CA GLN A 199 3.71 -22.76 -28.52
C GLN A 199 2.83 -22.04 -27.48
N CYS A 200 1.61 -22.52 -27.22
CA CYS A 200 0.66 -21.96 -26.27
C CYS A 200 0.56 -22.79 -24.99
N TYR A 201 1.57 -23.59 -24.66
CA TYR A 201 1.63 -24.40 -23.43
C TYR A 201 0.43 -25.36 -23.27
N GLY A 202 -0.18 -25.81 -24.36
CA GLY A 202 -1.38 -26.63 -24.33
C GLY A 202 -2.65 -25.95 -23.82
N LEU A 203 -2.59 -24.65 -23.55
CA LEU A 203 -3.73 -23.89 -23.07
C LEU A 203 -4.62 -23.38 -24.19
N SER A 204 -5.94 -23.33 -23.95
CA SER A 204 -6.87 -22.59 -24.79
C SER A 204 -6.65 -21.07 -24.64
N THR A 205 -7.11 -20.28 -25.62
CA THR A 205 -7.01 -18.81 -25.55
C THR A 205 -7.67 -18.22 -24.32
N SER A 206 -8.82 -18.76 -23.89
CA SER A 206 -9.48 -18.29 -22.66
C SER A 206 -8.72 -18.66 -21.41
N ALA A 207 -8.12 -19.85 -21.33
CA ALA A 207 -7.30 -20.27 -20.22
C ALA A 207 -6.02 -19.41 -20.12
N MET A 208 -5.39 -19.10 -21.27
CA MET A 208 -4.22 -18.23 -21.31
C MET A 208 -4.55 -16.82 -20.83
N VAL A 209 -5.64 -16.22 -21.28
CA VAL A 209 -6.10 -14.90 -20.81
C VAL A 209 -6.39 -14.92 -19.31
N SER A 210 -7.00 -15.97 -18.78
CA SER A 210 -7.26 -16.13 -17.35
C SER A 210 -5.95 -16.26 -16.55
N TRP A 211 -4.97 -16.98 -17.09
CA TRP A 211 -3.65 -17.13 -16.49
C TRP A 211 -2.94 -15.77 -16.36
N VAL A 212 -2.87 -15.01 -17.46
CA VAL A 212 -2.28 -13.66 -17.45
C VAL A 212 -3.02 -12.74 -16.49
N ALA A 213 -4.36 -12.80 -16.45
CA ALA A 213 -5.15 -11.98 -15.54
C ALA A 213 -4.83 -12.28 -14.05
N ALA A 214 -4.65 -13.55 -13.71
CA ALA A 214 -4.32 -13.94 -12.33
C ALA A 214 -2.90 -13.49 -11.92
N PHE A 215 -1.91 -13.62 -12.81
CA PHE A 215 -0.56 -13.10 -12.57
C PHE A 215 -0.58 -11.58 -12.35
N VAL A 216 -1.24 -10.84 -13.24
CA VAL A 216 -1.40 -9.37 -13.15
C VAL A 216 -2.09 -8.98 -11.84
N ALA A 217 -3.14 -9.70 -11.44
CA ALA A 217 -3.87 -9.43 -10.20
C ALA A 217 -3.00 -9.65 -8.96
N GLU A 218 -2.17 -10.70 -8.93
CA GLU A 218 -1.28 -10.97 -7.79
C GLU A 218 -0.15 -9.92 -7.72
N VAL A 219 0.46 -9.55 -8.85
CA VAL A 219 1.44 -8.46 -8.89
C VAL A 219 0.82 -7.18 -8.34
N GLN A 220 -0.38 -6.83 -8.78
CA GLN A 220 -1.10 -5.64 -8.29
C GLN A 220 -1.39 -5.72 -6.79
N LYS A 221 -1.87 -6.84 -6.30
CA LYS A 221 -2.16 -7.08 -4.88
C LYS A 221 -0.92 -6.90 -4.01
N ARG A 222 0.24 -7.43 -4.46
CA ARG A 222 1.50 -7.45 -3.70
C ARG A 222 2.30 -6.16 -3.78
N THR A 223 2.23 -5.45 -4.92
CA THR A 223 3.05 -4.25 -5.20
C THR A 223 2.25 -2.96 -5.27
N GLY A 224 0.93 -3.06 -5.39
CA GLY A 224 0.05 -1.92 -5.62
C GLY A 224 0.03 -1.42 -7.07
N GLN A 225 0.75 -2.05 -7.99
CA GLN A 225 0.85 -1.66 -9.40
C GLN A 225 0.74 -2.89 -10.31
N GLN A 226 0.24 -2.69 -11.52
CA GLN A 226 0.18 -3.73 -12.53
C GLN A 226 1.49 -3.78 -13.33
N PRO A 227 1.86 -4.93 -13.90
CA PRO A 227 3.10 -5.07 -14.66
C PRO A 227 3.01 -4.51 -16.07
N VAL A 228 4.16 -4.29 -16.71
CA VAL A 228 4.31 -4.20 -18.15
C VAL A 228 4.06 -5.60 -18.75
N ILE A 229 3.44 -5.70 -19.91
CA ILE A 229 3.29 -6.96 -20.64
C ILE A 229 4.28 -6.97 -21.82
N TYR A 230 5.22 -7.92 -21.80
CA TYR A 230 6.00 -8.26 -23.00
C TYR A 230 5.36 -9.44 -23.69
N THR A 231 5.12 -9.28 -25.01
CA THR A 231 4.59 -10.37 -25.82
C THR A 231 4.85 -10.15 -27.32
N PRO A 232 5.24 -11.21 -28.09
CA PRO A 232 5.28 -11.14 -29.55
C PRO A 232 3.87 -11.08 -30.15
N ILE A 233 3.68 -10.21 -31.12
CA ILE A 233 2.38 -9.96 -31.79
C ILE A 233 1.75 -11.25 -32.29
N GLY A 234 2.52 -12.10 -32.99
CA GLY A 234 2.03 -13.36 -33.54
C GLY A 234 1.59 -14.35 -32.48
N TRP A 235 2.35 -14.41 -31.40
CA TRP A 235 2.02 -15.26 -30.26
C TRP A 235 0.74 -14.80 -29.57
N TRP A 236 0.61 -13.49 -29.29
CA TRP A 236 -0.57 -12.94 -28.64
C TRP A 236 -1.85 -13.18 -29.42
N ASN A 237 -1.79 -12.98 -30.74
CA ASN A 237 -2.92 -13.26 -31.61
C ASN A 237 -3.31 -14.74 -31.60
N THR A 238 -2.34 -15.64 -31.55
CA THR A 238 -2.59 -17.10 -31.60
C THR A 238 -3.00 -17.65 -30.24
N CYS A 239 -2.25 -17.32 -29.17
CA CYS A 239 -2.37 -17.97 -27.87
C CYS A 239 -3.33 -17.24 -26.91
N ALA A 240 -3.50 -15.93 -27.08
CA ALA A 240 -4.45 -15.12 -26.31
C ALA A 240 -5.65 -14.63 -27.16
N GLY A 241 -5.76 -15.04 -28.43
CA GLY A 241 -6.84 -14.64 -29.31
C GLY A 241 -6.90 -13.15 -29.61
N GLY A 242 -5.79 -12.43 -29.51
CA GLY A 242 -5.76 -10.98 -29.66
C GLY A 242 -6.55 -10.24 -28.57
N SER A 243 -6.60 -10.78 -27.35
CA SER A 243 -7.40 -10.24 -26.25
C SER A 243 -7.07 -8.78 -25.94
N GLY A 244 -8.11 -7.94 -25.83
CA GLY A 244 -8.02 -6.55 -25.40
C GLY A 244 -8.09 -6.34 -23.88
N ALA A 245 -8.14 -7.41 -23.09
CA ALA A 245 -8.32 -7.32 -21.63
C ALA A 245 -7.19 -6.53 -20.92
N PHE A 246 -6.01 -6.48 -21.53
CA PHE A 246 -4.81 -5.84 -20.96
C PHE A 246 -4.37 -4.58 -21.69
N GLY A 247 -5.22 -4.05 -22.58
CA GLY A 247 -4.88 -2.91 -23.46
C GLY A 247 -4.60 -1.59 -22.73
N LYS A 248 -4.88 -1.53 -21.44
CA LYS A 248 -4.52 -0.41 -20.58
C LYS A 248 -3.10 -0.52 -20.00
N LEU A 249 -2.52 -1.73 -19.97
CA LEU A 249 -1.16 -1.95 -19.47
C LEU A 249 -0.14 -1.56 -20.53
N PRO A 250 1.06 -1.07 -20.12
CA PRO A 250 2.12 -0.80 -21.06
C PRO A 250 2.51 -2.06 -21.84
N LEU A 251 2.55 -1.97 -23.17
CA LEU A 251 2.97 -3.05 -24.04
C LEU A 251 4.48 -2.92 -24.35
N TRP A 252 5.23 -4.00 -24.19
CA TRP A 252 6.55 -4.21 -24.73
C TRP A 252 6.47 -5.30 -25.81
N THR A 253 6.87 -4.98 -27.01
CA THR A 253 6.72 -5.95 -28.11
C THR A 253 8.00 -6.07 -28.94
N PRO A 254 8.43 -7.31 -29.29
CA PRO A 254 9.53 -7.53 -30.21
C PRO A 254 9.03 -7.38 -31.65
N TYR A 255 9.81 -6.63 -32.42
CA TYR A 255 9.64 -6.56 -33.88
C TYR A 255 10.96 -6.20 -34.54
N PHE A 256 11.64 -7.17 -35.14
CA PHE A 256 12.97 -7.02 -35.71
C PHE A 256 12.88 -6.55 -37.16
N SER A 257 13.25 -5.29 -37.38
CA SER A 257 13.22 -4.68 -38.71
C SER A 257 14.31 -3.64 -38.84
N THR A 258 14.95 -3.57 -40.00
CA THR A 258 15.95 -2.54 -40.30
C THR A 258 15.35 -1.28 -40.93
N THR A 259 14.07 -1.31 -41.31
CA THR A 259 13.40 -0.23 -42.04
C THR A 259 12.15 0.30 -41.33
N ALA A 260 11.60 -0.44 -40.39
CA ALA A 260 10.42 0.01 -39.66
C ALA A 260 10.76 1.17 -38.71
N THR A 261 9.86 2.13 -38.63
CA THR A 261 9.93 3.26 -37.70
C THR A 261 9.04 3.06 -36.46
N SER A 262 8.32 1.95 -36.39
CA SER A 262 7.51 1.49 -35.26
C SER A 262 7.21 0.01 -35.41
N PRO A 263 6.94 -0.74 -34.34
CA PRO A 263 6.36 -2.07 -34.45
C PRO A 263 4.94 -1.97 -35.01
N PRO A 264 4.45 -3.01 -35.70
CA PRO A 264 3.05 -3.07 -36.13
C PRO A 264 2.10 -3.09 -34.92
N PRO A 265 0.82 -2.69 -35.11
CA PRO A 265 -0.16 -2.72 -34.03
C PRO A 265 -0.35 -4.13 -33.48
N THR A 266 -0.33 -4.26 -32.15
CA THR A 266 -0.67 -5.50 -31.44
C THR A 266 -2.14 -5.46 -31.06
N ALA A 267 -2.89 -6.52 -31.40
CA ALA A 267 -4.31 -6.60 -31.05
C ALA A 267 -4.50 -6.41 -29.54
N GLY A 268 -5.48 -5.58 -29.18
CA GLY A 268 -5.77 -5.25 -27.79
C GLY A 268 -5.12 -4.00 -27.27
N TRP A 269 -4.07 -3.48 -27.88
CA TRP A 269 -3.41 -2.23 -27.51
C TRP A 269 -3.53 -1.15 -28.57
N SER A 270 -3.72 0.09 -28.15
CA SER A 270 -3.74 1.25 -29.05
C SER A 270 -2.33 1.75 -29.40
N ASN A 271 -1.36 1.53 -28.50
CA ASN A 271 0.03 1.94 -28.65
C ASN A 271 0.98 0.97 -27.95
N TRP A 272 2.22 0.98 -28.41
CA TRP A 272 3.33 0.33 -27.71
C TRP A 272 3.99 1.32 -26.73
N ALA A 273 4.57 0.78 -25.66
CA ALA A 273 5.40 1.54 -24.72
C ALA A 273 6.89 1.27 -24.97
N PHE A 274 7.26 0.01 -25.13
CA PHE A 274 8.62 -0.44 -25.41
C PHE A 274 8.64 -1.30 -26.67
N TRP A 275 9.70 -1.14 -27.44
CA TRP A 275 9.93 -1.92 -28.65
C TRP A 275 11.33 -2.57 -28.58
N GLN A 276 11.36 -3.91 -28.50
CA GLN A 276 12.58 -4.68 -28.70
C GLN A 276 12.82 -4.77 -30.22
N TYR A 277 13.78 -4.01 -30.72
CA TYR A 277 13.98 -3.85 -32.16
C TYR A 277 15.12 -4.71 -32.70
N SER A 278 15.96 -5.30 -31.83
CA SER A 278 17.04 -6.21 -32.21
C SER A 278 17.30 -7.22 -31.11
N SER A 279 17.59 -8.46 -31.50
CA SER A 279 18.06 -9.52 -30.59
C SER A 279 19.53 -9.89 -30.83
N THR A 280 20.25 -9.08 -31.58
CA THR A 280 21.66 -9.34 -31.96
C THR A 280 22.53 -8.09 -31.80
N GLY A 281 22.11 -7.18 -30.92
CA GLY A 281 22.83 -5.95 -30.66
C GLY A 281 24.15 -6.18 -29.92
N THR A 282 25.02 -5.18 -29.96
CA THR A 282 26.25 -5.14 -29.16
C THR A 282 26.32 -3.82 -28.43
N VAL A 283 26.60 -3.88 -27.13
CA VAL A 283 26.69 -2.70 -26.26
C VAL A 283 28.00 -2.76 -25.49
N THR A 284 28.77 -1.67 -25.49
CA THR A 284 29.98 -1.60 -24.67
C THR A 284 29.64 -1.84 -23.21
N GLY A 285 30.31 -2.78 -22.59
CA GLY A 285 30.07 -3.19 -21.20
C GLY A 285 29.25 -4.47 -21.06
N ILE A 286 28.72 -5.02 -22.16
CA ILE A 286 28.07 -6.34 -22.20
C ILE A 286 28.88 -7.24 -23.12
N ALA A 287 29.21 -8.44 -22.65
CA ALA A 287 29.95 -9.44 -23.45
C ALA A 287 28.97 -10.15 -24.43
N GLY A 288 29.32 -10.16 -25.72
CA GLY A 288 28.51 -10.85 -26.74
C GLY A 288 27.35 -10.02 -27.23
N GLN A 289 26.25 -10.70 -27.62
CA GLN A 289 25.03 -10.09 -28.13
C GLN A 289 24.02 -9.85 -27.00
N THR A 290 23.27 -8.79 -27.12
CA THR A 290 22.18 -8.44 -26.23
C THR A 290 20.98 -7.92 -27.02
N ASP A 291 19.82 -7.99 -26.42
CA ASP A 291 18.61 -7.41 -26.97
C ASP A 291 18.67 -5.88 -26.84
N LEU A 292 18.22 -5.19 -27.88
CA LEU A 292 18.18 -3.73 -27.93
C LEU A 292 16.74 -3.28 -28.00
N ASP A 293 16.45 -2.31 -27.13
CA ASP A 293 15.13 -1.78 -26.90
C ASP A 293 15.07 -0.29 -27.07
N GLN A 294 13.88 0.22 -27.33
CA GLN A 294 13.61 1.63 -27.29
C GLN A 294 12.25 1.93 -26.67
N LEU A 295 12.22 3.01 -25.90
CA LEU A 295 10.98 3.56 -25.35
C LEU A 295 10.30 4.42 -26.40
N ASN A 296 8.97 4.32 -26.51
CA ASN A 296 8.20 5.18 -27.41
C ASN A 296 8.46 6.67 -27.06
N PRO A 297 9.00 7.46 -28.01
CA PRO A 297 9.37 8.86 -27.73
C PRO A 297 8.16 9.79 -27.56
N ALA A 298 6.96 9.34 -27.91
CA ALA A 298 5.75 10.16 -27.82
C ALA A 298 5.04 10.05 -26.48
N VAL A 299 5.39 9.04 -25.65
CA VAL A 299 4.65 8.74 -24.43
C VAL A 299 5.57 8.52 -23.22
N ILE A 300 5.06 8.83 -22.05
CA ILE A 300 5.63 8.37 -20.77
C ILE A 300 4.72 7.25 -20.27
N PRO A 301 5.11 5.98 -20.39
CA PRO A 301 4.24 4.88 -19.97
C PRO A 301 4.09 4.89 -18.45
N LEU A 302 2.85 4.94 -17.97
CA LEU A 302 2.51 4.84 -16.55
C LEU A 302 2.11 3.41 -16.22
N LEU A 303 2.49 2.98 -15.02
CA LEU A 303 1.95 1.75 -14.42
C LEU A 303 0.56 2.04 -13.87
N GLU A 304 -0.43 1.30 -14.36
CA GLU A 304 -1.79 1.42 -13.87
C GLU A 304 -1.86 0.92 -12.42
N PRO A 305 -2.41 1.73 -11.50
CA PRO A 305 -2.58 1.26 -10.12
C PRO A 305 -3.69 0.19 -10.02
N GLY A 306 -4.52 0.05 -11.05
CA GLY A 306 -5.71 -0.78 -11.07
C GLY A 306 -6.88 -0.19 -10.29
N ASP A 307 -8.04 -0.82 -10.41
CA ASP A 307 -9.25 -0.40 -9.73
C ASP A 307 -9.10 -0.42 -8.20
N ARG A 308 -9.65 0.58 -7.52
CA ARG A 308 -9.48 0.80 -6.09
C ARG A 308 -10.81 0.81 -5.34
N HIS A 309 -10.79 0.19 -4.18
CA HIS A 309 -11.94 0.16 -3.27
C HIS A 309 -11.55 0.80 -1.94
N TYR A 310 -12.26 1.83 -1.56
CA TYR A 310 -12.06 2.53 -0.30
C TYR A 310 -13.39 2.73 0.43
N LEU A 311 -13.31 2.95 1.73
CA LEU A 311 -14.45 3.43 2.51
C LEU A 311 -14.39 4.96 2.59
N THR A 312 -15.54 5.61 2.69
CA THR A 312 -15.55 7.04 3.00
C THR A 312 -14.79 7.27 4.30
N GLY A 313 -13.85 8.21 4.22
CA GLY A 313 -13.04 8.53 5.37
C GLY A 313 -11.82 7.66 5.61
N SER A 314 -11.57 6.62 4.82
CA SER A 314 -10.31 5.87 4.87
C SER A 314 -9.17 6.67 4.26
N PRO A 315 -7.95 6.57 4.81
CA PRO A 315 -6.79 7.25 4.24
C PRO A 315 -6.43 6.65 2.87
N VAL A 316 -5.99 7.50 1.97
CA VAL A 316 -5.46 7.13 0.67
C VAL A 316 -3.98 7.47 0.62
N GLY A 317 -3.16 6.52 0.20
CA GLY A 317 -1.75 6.69 -0.10
C GLY A 317 -1.40 5.80 -1.30
N LEU A 318 -1.61 6.30 -2.51
CA LEU A 318 -1.39 5.57 -3.74
C LEU A 318 -0.43 6.35 -4.62
N ARG A 319 0.63 5.73 -5.10
CA ARG A 319 1.58 6.38 -5.99
C ARG A 319 1.44 5.87 -7.42
N VAL A 320 1.22 6.79 -8.35
CA VAL A 320 1.34 6.52 -9.79
C VAL A 320 2.81 6.67 -10.18
N ARG A 321 3.32 5.72 -10.95
CA ARG A 321 4.73 5.68 -11.35
C ARG A 321 4.87 5.44 -12.83
N PRO A 322 5.88 6.03 -13.48
CA PRO A 322 6.24 5.61 -14.83
C PRO A 322 6.79 4.17 -14.81
N ALA A 323 6.53 3.44 -15.89
CA ALA A 323 7.05 2.08 -16.08
C ALA A 323 8.58 2.09 -16.24
N ALA A 324 9.13 3.16 -16.79
CA ALA A 324 10.57 3.44 -16.81
C ALA A 324 10.82 4.76 -16.06
N PRO A 325 11.35 4.72 -14.84
CA PRO A 325 11.67 5.95 -14.12
C PRO A 325 12.79 6.69 -14.81
N ILE A 326 12.52 7.94 -15.19
CA ILE A 326 13.42 8.78 -15.98
C ILE A 326 14.39 9.47 -15.01
N ALA A 327 15.61 8.98 -14.90
CA ALA A 327 16.63 9.60 -14.06
C ALA A 327 16.96 11.03 -14.53
N GLY A 328 16.98 11.97 -13.59
CA GLY A 328 17.37 13.36 -13.85
C GLY A 328 16.33 14.24 -14.55
N GLN A 329 15.13 13.73 -14.84
CA GLN A 329 14.04 14.55 -15.37
C GLN A 329 13.02 14.90 -14.30
N ALA A 330 12.65 16.18 -14.24
CA ALA A 330 11.53 16.62 -13.42
C ALA A 330 10.23 16.18 -14.10
N LEU A 331 9.49 15.28 -13.45
CA LEU A 331 8.15 14.87 -13.85
C LEU A 331 7.13 15.65 -13.02
N SER A 332 6.06 16.10 -13.65
CA SER A 332 4.91 16.71 -12.98
C SER A 332 3.68 15.85 -13.21
N PHE A 333 2.96 15.56 -12.13
CA PHE A 333 1.74 14.76 -12.15
C PHE A 333 0.52 15.65 -11.91
N SER A 334 -0.57 15.33 -12.58
CA SER A 334 -1.87 15.92 -12.36
C SER A 334 -2.96 14.85 -12.52
N GLY A 335 -4.15 15.11 -11.99
CA GLY A 335 -5.23 14.14 -12.11
C GLY A 335 -6.60 14.79 -12.11
N THR A 336 -7.55 14.12 -12.73
CA THR A 336 -8.96 14.48 -12.79
C THR A 336 -9.83 13.30 -12.40
N GLY A 337 -11.09 13.55 -12.01
CA GLY A 337 -12.03 12.48 -11.69
C GLY A 337 -11.77 11.74 -10.39
N LEU A 338 -10.82 12.17 -9.56
CA LEU A 338 -10.59 11.62 -8.22
C LEU A 338 -11.81 11.82 -7.31
N PRO A 339 -12.06 10.90 -6.35
CA PRO A 339 -13.12 11.08 -5.36
C PRO A 339 -12.97 12.40 -4.60
N PRO A 340 -14.06 13.09 -4.26
CA PRO A 340 -14.00 14.29 -3.43
C PRO A 340 -13.22 14.03 -2.12
N GLY A 341 -12.26 14.91 -1.82
CA GLY A 341 -11.37 14.77 -0.66
C GLY A 341 -10.08 14.02 -0.92
N VAL A 342 -9.86 13.57 -2.15
CA VAL A 342 -8.62 12.94 -2.64
C VAL A 342 -7.97 13.86 -3.68
N ALA A 343 -6.66 13.95 -3.67
CA ALA A 343 -5.89 14.75 -4.62
C ALA A 343 -4.57 14.07 -4.97
N ILE A 344 -4.05 14.33 -6.16
CA ILE A 344 -2.69 13.94 -6.55
C ILE A 344 -1.73 15.09 -6.32
N ARG A 345 -0.53 14.77 -5.88
CA ARG A 345 0.60 15.68 -5.75
C ARG A 345 1.44 15.69 -7.02
N GLU A 346 2.24 16.70 -7.19
CA GLU A 346 3.15 16.84 -8.34
C GLU A 346 4.19 15.71 -8.46
N ASP A 347 4.46 14.99 -7.36
CA ASP A 347 5.35 13.81 -7.34
C ASP A 347 4.65 12.47 -7.62
N GLY A 348 3.37 12.51 -8.02
CA GLY A 348 2.57 11.33 -8.36
C GLY A 348 1.95 10.59 -7.17
N LEU A 349 2.05 11.15 -5.96
CA LEU A 349 1.40 10.58 -4.78
C LEU A 349 -0.04 11.08 -4.66
N ILE A 350 -1.00 10.16 -4.73
CA ILE A 350 -2.42 10.43 -4.51
C ILE A 350 -2.70 10.26 -3.02
N THR A 351 -3.23 11.32 -2.40
CA THR A 351 -3.46 11.37 -0.96
C THR A 351 -4.82 11.96 -0.62
N GLY A 352 -5.31 11.70 0.60
CA GLY A 352 -6.52 12.29 1.10
C GLY A 352 -7.45 11.26 1.74
N TRP A 353 -8.69 11.67 1.93
CA TRP A 353 -9.77 10.80 2.41
C TRP A 353 -10.99 11.01 1.52
N PRO A 354 -11.50 9.97 0.84
CA PRO A 354 -12.75 10.08 0.10
C PRO A 354 -13.87 10.49 1.06
N VAL A 355 -14.61 11.54 0.73
CA VAL A 355 -15.65 12.08 1.62
C VAL A 355 -17.07 11.83 1.10
N ALA A 356 -17.21 11.20 -0.06
CA ALA A 356 -18.51 10.86 -0.64
C ALA A 356 -18.43 9.44 -1.24
N PRO A 357 -19.46 8.58 -0.99
CA PRO A 357 -19.54 7.29 -1.66
C PRO A 357 -19.87 7.48 -3.13
N GLY A 358 -19.51 6.52 -3.95
CA GLY A 358 -19.74 6.55 -5.39
C GLY A 358 -18.69 5.79 -6.17
N THR A 359 -18.90 5.72 -7.48
CA THR A 359 -17.91 5.21 -8.42
C THR A 359 -17.35 6.39 -9.21
N TYR A 360 -16.03 6.51 -9.23
CA TYR A 360 -15.31 7.61 -9.86
C TYR A 360 -14.32 7.02 -10.85
N THR A 361 -14.16 7.63 -12.03
CA THR A 361 -13.08 7.31 -12.97
C THR A 361 -12.04 8.39 -12.86
N ALA A 362 -10.91 8.05 -12.24
CA ALA A 362 -9.76 8.93 -12.17
C ALA A 362 -8.91 8.78 -13.44
N THR A 363 -8.42 9.90 -13.94
CA THR A 363 -7.41 9.94 -15.00
C THR A 363 -6.23 10.74 -14.48
N GLU A 364 -5.10 10.06 -14.35
CA GLU A 364 -3.84 10.64 -13.93
C GLU A 364 -2.96 10.88 -15.14
N THR A 365 -2.33 12.03 -15.18
CA THR A 365 -1.46 12.46 -16.28
C THR A 365 -0.10 12.84 -15.73
N VAL A 366 0.95 12.40 -16.40
CA VAL A 366 2.33 12.83 -16.19
C VAL A 366 2.80 13.66 -17.37
N ALA A 367 3.59 14.66 -17.12
CA ALA A 367 4.29 15.44 -18.15
C ALA A 367 5.75 15.65 -17.74
N ASP A 368 6.62 15.79 -18.74
CA ASP A 368 8.01 16.22 -18.54
C ASP A 368 8.26 17.60 -19.15
N GLY A 369 9.42 18.17 -18.87
CA GLY A 369 9.82 19.47 -19.40
C GLY A 369 10.09 19.48 -20.91
N GLN A 370 9.98 18.33 -21.61
CA GLN A 370 10.23 18.19 -23.05
C GLN A 370 8.92 18.04 -23.86
N GLY A 371 7.76 18.13 -23.19
CA GLY A 371 6.44 18.01 -23.81
C GLY A 371 5.95 16.58 -24.01
N ARG A 372 6.64 15.55 -23.49
CA ARG A 372 6.14 14.18 -23.45
C ARG A 372 5.11 14.06 -22.35
N THR A 373 4.07 13.29 -22.61
CA THR A 373 3.00 13.04 -21.65
C THR A 373 2.67 11.57 -21.58
N GLY A 374 2.05 11.17 -20.48
CA GLY A 374 1.44 9.87 -20.33
C GLY A 374 0.20 9.99 -19.49
N SER A 375 -0.76 9.11 -19.68
CA SER A 375 -1.96 9.08 -18.84
C SER A 375 -2.40 7.65 -18.56
N VAL A 376 -3.06 7.47 -17.43
CA VAL A 376 -3.67 6.21 -17.01
C VAL A 376 -5.02 6.51 -16.36
N SER A 377 -6.02 5.66 -16.63
CA SER A 377 -7.36 5.81 -16.06
C SER A 377 -7.77 4.54 -15.34
N PHE A 378 -8.27 4.67 -14.13
CA PHE A 378 -8.71 3.56 -13.29
C PHE A 378 -9.93 3.95 -12.46
N THR A 379 -10.64 2.95 -11.96
CA THR A 379 -11.90 3.15 -11.25
C THR A 379 -11.67 3.18 -9.74
N TRP A 380 -12.34 4.12 -9.08
CA TRP A 380 -12.48 4.17 -7.62
C TRP A 380 -13.89 3.81 -7.23
N THR A 381 -14.06 2.80 -6.41
CA THR A 381 -15.33 2.51 -5.74
C THR A 381 -15.20 2.92 -4.28
N VAL A 382 -15.91 3.96 -3.90
CA VAL A 382 -15.97 4.42 -2.51
C VAL A 382 -17.28 3.98 -1.90
N SER A 383 -17.19 3.12 -0.91
CA SER A 383 -18.36 2.62 -0.17
C SER A 383 -18.47 3.31 1.19
N MET A 384 -19.68 3.29 1.77
CA MET A 384 -19.86 3.72 3.16
C MET A 384 -19.33 2.66 4.12
N PRO A 385 -18.65 3.05 5.22
CA PRO A 385 -18.31 2.09 6.25
C PRO A 385 -19.60 1.49 6.83
N SER A 386 -19.65 0.18 6.95
CA SER A 386 -20.79 -0.59 7.45
C SER A 386 -20.98 -0.45 8.98
N GLY A 387 -20.87 0.77 9.51
CA GLY A 387 -21.09 1.05 10.92
C GLY A 387 -19.96 0.58 11.84
N THR A 388 -18.75 0.32 11.33
CA THR A 388 -17.58 0.01 12.14
C THR A 388 -16.94 1.29 12.68
N GLY A 389 -16.71 1.35 13.94
CA GLY A 389 -16.09 2.46 14.68
C GLY A 389 -16.23 2.21 16.17
N PRO A 390 -15.41 2.83 17.03
CA PRO A 390 -15.51 2.64 18.46
C PRO A 390 -16.86 3.09 18.98
N VAL A 391 -17.43 2.27 19.87
CA VAL A 391 -18.72 2.55 20.54
C VAL A 391 -18.44 2.89 21.99
N GLY A 392 -18.98 4.00 22.45
CA GLY A 392 -18.84 4.38 23.84
C GLY A 392 -19.40 5.77 24.14
N GLN A 393 -18.99 6.30 25.27
CA GLN A 393 -19.45 7.59 25.74
C GLN A 393 -18.67 8.72 25.07
N VAL A 394 -19.40 9.70 24.53
CA VAL A 394 -18.84 11.01 24.14
C VAL A 394 -18.95 11.91 25.36
N ARG A 395 -17.82 12.16 26.03
CA ARG A 395 -17.77 12.84 27.33
C ARG A 395 -17.51 14.34 27.19
N LEU A 396 -18.32 15.15 27.85
CA LEU A 396 -18.11 16.60 27.94
C LEU A 396 -17.11 16.91 29.06
N ASP A 397 -16.22 17.87 28.84
CA ASP A 397 -15.27 18.36 29.86
C ASP A 397 -15.95 19.23 30.95
N LEU A 398 -17.16 18.89 31.29
CA LEU A 398 -17.96 19.47 32.38
C LEU A 398 -18.53 18.36 33.26
N ALA A 399 -18.07 18.29 34.50
CA ALA A 399 -18.66 17.58 35.64
C ALA A 399 -19.34 16.22 35.32
N GLY A 400 -18.63 15.30 34.67
CA GLY A 400 -19.13 13.93 34.43
C GLY A 400 -20.36 13.83 33.52
N LYS A 401 -20.51 14.73 32.56
CA LYS A 401 -21.59 14.74 31.57
C LYS A 401 -21.20 14.05 30.28
N CYS A 402 -22.17 13.35 29.69
CA CYS A 402 -22.02 12.64 28.42
C CYS A 402 -23.12 13.09 27.46
N LEU A 403 -22.77 13.07 26.15
CA LEU A 403 -23.75 13.22 25.09
C LEU A 403 -24.75 12.07 25.17
N ASN A 404 -26.04 12.38 25.12
CA ASN A 404 -27.10 11.44 25.35
C ASN A 404 -28.23 11.61 24.29
N ALA A 405 -28.76 10.52 23.80
CA ALA A 405 -29.96 10.51 22.96
C ALA A 405 -31.22 10.44 23.84
N VAL A 406 -32.04 11.45 23.80
CA VAL A 406 -33.21 11.56 24.67
C VAL A 406 -34.11 10.33 24.53
N GLY A 407 -34.41 9.70 25.66
CA GLY A 407 -35.24 8.50 25.72
C GLY A 407 -34.67 7.28 24.98
N ASN A 408 -33.39 7.27 24.63
CA ASN A 408 -32.78 6.23 23.78
C ASN A 408 -33.56 5.97 22.48
N SER A 409 -34.22 6.98 21.94
CA SER A 409 -35.11 6.88 20.79
C SER A 409 -34.32 6.79 19.46
N ALA A 410 -34.81 5.97 18.54
CA ALA A 410 -34.34 5.88 17.14
C ALA A 410 -35.20 6.72 16.17
N ALA A 411 -36.17 7.48 16.64
CA ALA A 411 -37.05 8.29 15.80
C ALA A 411 -36.28 9.49 15.18
N ASP A 412 -36.66 9.86 13.97
CA ASP A 412 -36.16 11.08 13.33
C ASP A 412 -36.53 12.31 14.14
N GLY A 413 -35.62 13.27 14.24
CA GLY A 413 -35.81 14.44 15.07
C GLY A 413 -35.49 14.21 16.55
N THR A 414 -35.11 12.97 16.99
CA THR A 414 -34.75 12.71 18.39
C THR A 414 -33.71 13.70 18.88
N ALA A 415 -33.98 14.26 20.02
CA ALA A 415 -33.12 15.24 20.65
C ALA A 415 -31.82 14.66 21.18
N ALA A 416 -30.72 15.42 21.10
CA ALA A 416 -29.52 15.16 21.86
C ALA A 416 -29.39 16.15 23.03
N ASP A 417 -29.01 15.64 24.20
CA ASP A 417 -28.80 16.42 25.42
C ASP A 417 -27.53 15.96 26.17
N ILE A 418 -27.21 16.62 27.24
CA ILE A 418 -26.22 16.12 28.19
C ILE A 418 -26.93 15.44 29.36
N TRP A 419 -26.33 14.34 29.82
CA TRP A 419 -26.79 13.59 30.98
C TRP A 419 -25.60 13.09 31.79
N SER A 420 -25.80 12.77 33.07
CA SER A 420 -24.75 12.10 33.86
C SER A 420 -24.29 10.86 33.15
N CYS A 421 -22.96 10.64 33.08
CA CYS A 421 -22.38 9.49 32.38
C CYS A 421 -22.77 8.18 33.10
N THR A 422 -23.65 7.40 32.50
CA THR A 422 -24.15 6.13 33.05
C THR A 422 -23.60 4.90 32.32
N GLY A 423 -23.06 5.10 31.11
CA GLY A 423 -22.68 3.99 30.22
C GLY A 423 -23.86 3.24 29.60
N GLY A 424 -25.08 3.73 29.75
CA GLY A 424 -26.28 3.12 29.21
C GLY A 424 -26.39 3.29 27.67
N PRO A 425 -27.38 2.56 27.05
CA PRO A 425 -27.50 2.53 25.58
C PRO A 425 -27.75 3.92 24.96
N ALA A 426 -28.39 4.85 25.67
CA ALA A 426 -28.59 6.22 25.21
C ALA A 426 -27.30 7.05 25.08
N GLN A 427 -26.20 6.53 25.57
CA GLN A 427 -24.87 7.16 25.55
C GLN A 427 -23.84 6.32 24.78
N SER A 428 -24.27 5.24 24.09
CA SER A 428 -23.43 4.35 23.31
C SER A 428 -23.29 4.89 21.89
N TRP A 429 -22.54 5.97 21.77
CA TRP A 429 -22.28 6.63 20.49
C TRP A 429 -21.18 5.92 19.73
N ARG A 430 -21.28 5.92 18.41
CA ARG A 430 -20.25 5.47 17.49
C ARG A 430 -19.70 6.66 16.72
N TYR A 431 -18.42 6.92 16.84
CA TYR A 431 -17.74 7.85 15.95
C TYR A 431 -17.19 7.08 14.76
N VAL A 432 -17.67 7.38 13.57
CA VAL A 432 -17.36 6.62 12.35
C VAL A 432 -16.29 7.37 11.55
N GLN A 433 -15.48 6.63 10.79
CA GLN A 433 -14.39 7.21 9.98
C GLN A 433 -14.85 8.29 8.98
N ASP A 434 -16.11 8.27 8.57
CA ASP A 434 -16.71 9.34 7.75
C ASP A 434 -16.92 10.66 8.50
N GLY A 435 -16.62 10.68 9.80
CA GLY A 435 -16.79 11.82 10.68
C GLY A 435 -18.22 11.92 11.27
N THR A 436 -19.08 10.91 11.09
CA THR A 436 -20.42 10.94 11.69
C THR A 436 -20.39 10.41 13.13
N LEU A 437 -21.22 11.04 13.98
CA LEU A 437 -21.56 10.52 15.30
C LEU A 437 -22.91 9.80 15.21
N ARG A 438 -22.91 8.49 15.44
CA ARG A 438 -24.08 7.63 15.25
C ARG A 438 -24.53 6.99 16.56
N ILE A 439 -25.84 6.91 16.73
CA ILE A 439 -26.52 6.17 17.79
C ILE A 439 -27.87 5.66 17.28
N ASN A 440 -28.29 4.47 17.66
CA ASN A 440 -29.57 3.87 17.26
C ASN A 440 -29.84 3.90 15.74
N GLY A 441 -28.78 3.73 14.92
CA GLY A 441 -28.88 3.76 13.45
C GLY A 441 -29.08 5.16 12.84
N LYS A 442 -28.99 6.22 13.64
CA LYS A 442 -29.16 7.62 13.24
C LYS A 442 -27.86 8.40 13.40
N CYS A 443 -27.75 9.51 12.69
CA CYS A 443 -26.62 10.43 12.72
C CYS A 443 -26.96 11.74 13.45
N LEU A 444 -26.05 12.23 14.30
CA LEU A 444 -26.17 13.55 14.92
C LEU A 444 -26.08 14.64 13.86
N THR A 445 -27.15 15.41 13.71
CA THR A 445 -27.34 16.32 12.57
C THR A 445 -27.54 17.75 13.03
N VAL A 446 -26.86 18.68 12.32
CA VAL A 446 -27.14 20.12 12.42
C VAL A 446 -28.25 20.50 11.45
N PRO A 447 -29.32 21.21 11.86
CA PRO A 447 -30.34 21.68 10.95
C PRO A 447 -29.79 22.61 9.83
N ALA A 448 -30.50 22.70 8.70
CA ALA A 448 -30.07 23.58 7.62
C ALA A 448 -30.19 25.07 8.06
N GLY A 449 -29.21 25.90 7.64
CA GLY A 449 -29.16 27.33 7.97
C GLY A 449 -28.88 27.65 9.43
N ALA A 450 -28.39 26.67 10.18
CA ALA A 450 -28.22 26.79 11.63
C ALA A 450 -27.22 27.88 12.06
N ALA A 451 -27.68 28.71 13.00
CA ALA A 451 -26.91 29.75 13.70
C ALA A 451 -26.50 29.27 15.11
N ASP A 452 -25.74 30.09 15.85
CA ASP A 452 -25.40 29.82 17.24
C ASP A 452 -26.65 29.59 18.09
N GLY A 453 -26.59 28.60 18.98
CA GLY A 453 -27.70 28.22 19.84
C GLY A 453 -28.71 27.24 19.19
N TRP A 454 -28.52 26.87 17.91
CA TRP A 454 -29.42 25.89 17.32
C TRP A 454 -29.15 24.49 17.81
N LYS A 455 -30.24 23.79 18.18
CA LYS A 455 -30.20 22.44 18.77
C LYS A 455 -29.93 21.41 17.70
N VAL A 456 -29.01 20.47 18.00
CA VAL A 456 -28.73 19.29 17.18
C VAL A 456 -29.77 18.18 17.47
N ARG A 457 -29.94 17.27 16.52
CA ARG A 457 -30.89 16.17 16.60
C ARG A 457 -30.44 14.96 15.79
N LEU A 458 -31.07 13.82 16.00
CA LEU A 458 -30.84 12.59 15.23
C LEU A 458 -31.70 12.61 13.97
N GLU A 459 -31.06 12.26 12.84
CA GLU A 459 -31.72 12.13 11.54
C GLU A 459 -31.17 10.88 10.83
N PRO A 460 -31.85 10.36 9.79
CA PRO A 460 -31.24 9.33 8.92
C PRO A 460 -29.85 9.77 8.43
N CYS A 461 -28.90 8.84 8.41
CA CYS A 461 -27.56 9.12 7.92
C CYS A 461 -27.58 9.35 6.40
N THR A 462 -27.09 10.50 5.93
CA THR A 462 -27.12 10.92 4.53
C THR A 462 -25.72 11.33 4.02
N ASP A 463 -24.68 11.16 4.84
CA ASP A 463 -23.28 11.55 4.56
C ASP A 463 -23.07 13.04 4.24
N GLY A 464 -24.10 13.82 4.39
CA GLY A 464 -24.06 15.26 4.18
C GLY A 464 -23.16 15.96 5.19
N ALA A 465 -22.54 17.07 4.78
CA ALA A 465 -21.63 17.86 5.62
C ALA A 465 -22.25 18.28 6.98
N ARG A 466 -23.58 18.34 7.08
CA ARG A 466 -24.31 18.66 8.34
C ARG A 466 -24.26 17.54 9.38
N GLN A 467 -23.86 16.33 8.99
CA GLN A 467 -23.73 15.16 9.87
C GLN A 467 -22.26 14.81 10.15
N GLN A 468 -21.33 15.48 9.50
CA GLN A 468 -19.90 15.25 9.65
C GLN A 468 -19.31 16.18 10.71
N TRP A 469 -18.65 15.58 11.69
CA TRP A 469 -18.01 16.24 12.82
C TRP A 469 -16.51 15.99 12.75
N ARG A 470 -15.71 17.04 12.85
CA ARG A 470 -14.26 16.94 12.86
C ARG A 470 -13.71 17.45 14.17
N LEU A 471 -12.61 16.84 14.61
CA LEU A 471 -11.86 17.35 15.75
C LEU A 471 -11.28 18.73 15.39
N ALA A 472 -11.47 19.69 16.24
CA ALA A 472 -10.97 21.04 16.05
C ALA A 472 -10.35 21.55 17.35
N TYR A 473 -9.38 22.45 17.19
CA TYR A 473 -8.62 23.04 18.31
C TYR A 473 -8.73 24.56 18.22
N PRO A 474 -8.93 25.27 19.35
CA PRO A 474 -8.92 26.71 19.34
C PRO A 474 -7.55 27.25 18.99
N ARG A 475 -7.51 28.35 18.24
CA ARG A 475 -6.25 29.03 17.89
C ARG A 475 -5.54 29.61 19.12
N ALA A 476 -6.29 30.00 20.15
CA ALA A 476 -5.77 30.51 21.43
C ALA A 476 -5.75 29.42 22.48
N VAL A 477 -4.65 29.31 23.23
CA VAL A 477 -4.56 28.44 24.41
C VAL A 477 -5.35 29.07 25.53
N ASN A 478 -6.31 28.33 26.12
CA ASN A 478 -6.83 28.74 27.42
C ASN A 478 -5.90 28.19 28.50
N PRO A 479 -5.12 29.03 29.21
CA PRO A 479 -4.11 28.57 30.17
C PRO A 479 -4.69 27.78 31.35
N SER A 480 -6.00 27.94 31.60
CA SER A 480 -6.67 27.26 32.72
C SER A 480 -7.05 25.80 32.43
N LEU A 481 -6.82 25.31 31.23
CA LEU A 481 -7.19 23.94 30.81
C LEU A 481 -6.00 22.98 30.72
N GLY A 482 -4.78 23.41 31.07
CA GLY A 482 -3.59 22.55 31.08
C GLY A 482 -3.19 21.94 29.72
N GLY A 483 -3.92 22.28 28.65
CA GLY A 483 -3.73 21.75 27.31
C GLY A 483 -4.64 22.44 26.29
N ARG A 484 -4.65 21.98 25.02
CA ARG A 484 -5.59 22.49 24.02
C ARG A 484 -6.82 21.59 23.94
N PRO A 485 -8.03 22.15 24.20
CA PRO A 485 -9.27 21.39 24.22
C PRO A 485 -9.66 20.87 22.83
N THR A 486 -10.17 19.66 22.78
CA THR A 486 -10.70 19.03 21.57
C THR A 486 -12.18 19.39 21.40
N MET A 487 -12.53 20.00 20.28
CA MET A 487 -13.88 20.36 19.94
C MET A 487 -14.40 19.51 18.76
N LEU A 488 -15.69 19.23 18.75
CA LEU A 488 -16.36 18.60 17.62
C LEU A 488 -16.96 19.70 16.71
N ARG A 489 -16.25 20.00 15.61
CA ARG A 489 -16.66 21.02 14.65
C ARG A 489 -17.45 20.38 13.51
N ASN A 490 -18.68 20.84 13.30
CA ASN A 490 -19.51 20.39 12.20
C ASN A 490 -18.98 20.96 10.86
N ARG A 491 -18.86 20.09 9.86
CA ARG A 491 -18.32 20.46 8.54
C ARG A 491 -19.22 21.41 7.78
N GLY A 492 -20.55 21.22 7.88
CA GLY A 492 -21.52 22.00 7.11
C GLY A 492 -21.76 23.41 7.65
N SER A 493 -21.78 23.57 8.99
CA SER A 493 -22.00 24.87 9.64
C SER A 493 -20.71 25.59 10.03
N GLY A 494 -19.57 24.85 10.13
CA GLY A 494 -18.32 25.37 10.66
C GLY A 494 -18.34 25.66 12.17
N LYS A 495 -19.41 25.29 12.89
CA LYS A 495 -19.64 25.55 14.33
C LYS A 495 -19.33 24.32 15.16
N CYS A 496 -19.10 24.51 16.47
CA CYS A 496 -18.75 23.47 17.42
C CYS A 496 -19.97 22.97 18.22
N LEU A 497 -20.00 21.67 18.50
CA LEU A 497 -20.96 21.07 19.42
C LEU A 497 -20.75 21.64 20.81
N ALA A 498 -21.80 22.11 21.45
CA ALA A 498 -21.72 22.83 22.72
C ALA A 498 -22.85 22.49 23.67
N ASP A 499 -22.53 22.48 24.94
CA ASP A 499 -23.53 22.65 25.99
C ASP A 499 -23.82 24.16 26.19
N PRO A 500 -25.08 24.62 26.07
CA PRO A 500 -25.38 26.04 26.17
C PRO A 500 -25.12 26.58 27.59
N ASN A 501 -24.37 27.69 27.66
CA ASN A 501 -24.07 28.41 28.89
C ASN A 501 -23.38 27.61 30.00
N SER A 502 -22.63 26.54 29.65
CA SER A 502 -21.97 25.62 30.61
C SER A 502 -22.97 25.09 31.66
N ASN A 503 -24.17 24.73 31.21
CA ASN A 503 -25.23 24.24 32.08
C ASN A 503 -25.05 22.73 32.34
N THR A 504 -24.74 22.34 33.59
CA THR A 504 -24.53 20.96 33.98
C THR A 504 -25.78 20.18 34.35
N THR A 505 -26.97 20.72 34.11
CA THR A 505 -28.25 20.06 34.40
C THR A 505 -28.52 18.95 33.40
N ASN A 506 -28.90 17.75 33.88
CA ASN A 506 -29.36 16.66 33.02
C ASN A 506 -30.55 17.10 32.15
N GLY A 507 -30.54 16.70 30.90
CA GLY A 507 -31.58 17.09 29.95
C GLY A 507 -31.30 18.41 29.20
N THR A 508 -30.19 19.09 29.48
CA THR A 508 -29.80 20.29 28.73
C THR A 508 -29.51 19.94 27.29
N ARG A 509 -30.29 20.52 26.38
CA ARG A 509 -30.17 20.26 24.93
C ARG A 509 -28.88 20.77 24.35
N VAL A 510 -28.13 19.91 23.67
CA VAL A 510 -26.87 20.30 22.99
C VAL A 510 -27.17 21.15 21.78
N VAL A 511 -26.33 22.14 21.56
CA VAL A 511 -26.43 23.13 20.49
C VAL A 511 -25.15 23.18 19.67
N ILE A 512 -25.19 23.94 18.59
CA ILE A 512 -23.96 24.40 17.93
C ILE A 512 -23.69 25.86 18.32
N SER A 513 -22.39 26.19 18.44
CA SER A 513 -21.95 27.55 18.74
C SER A 513 -20.63 27.85 18.02
N SER A 514 -20.31 29.12 17.86
CA SER A 514 -19.00 29.53 17.37
C SER A 514 -17.90 28.90 18.22
N CYS A 515 -16.89 28.27 17.57
CA CYS A 515 -15.82 27.54 18.26
C CYS A 515 -14.92 28.49 19.03
N ASN A 516 -14.89 28.40 20.35
CA ASN A 516 -14.13 29.28 21.25
C ASN A 516 -13.21 28.54 22.22
N GLY A 517 -13.28 27.20 22.30
CA GLY A 517 -12.46 26.37 23.16
C GLY A 517 -12.85 26.40 24.65
N ALA A 518 -14.02 26.92 24.98
CA ALA A 518 -14.54 26.84 26.34
C ALA A 518 -14.89 25.39 26.71
N ARG A 519 -14.82 25.04 28.00
CA ARG A 519 -15.07 23.67 28.50
C ARG A 519 -16.41 23.06 28.08
N ASN A 520 -17.41 23.88 27.84
CA ASN A 520 -18.72 23.45 27.33
C ASN A 520 -18.73 23.06 25.83
N GLN A 521 -17.59 23.18 25.15
CA GLN A 521 -17.38 22.74 23.75
C GLN A 521 -16.35 21.62 23.62
N VAL A 522 -15.81 21.15 24.75
CA VAL A 522 -14.72 20.20 24.78
C VAL A 522 -15.25 18.79 25.06
N TRP A 523 -14.93 17.88 24.16
CA TRP A 523 -15.45 16.52 24.17
C TRP A 523 -14.33 15.50 24.06
N THR A 524 -14.46 14.38 24.74
CA THR A 524 -13.62 13.19 24.58
C THR A 524 -14.43 12.12 23.84
N LEU A 525 -13.88 11.60 22.76
CA LEU A 525 -14.50 10.54 21.95
C LEU A 525 -14.22 9.16 22.56
N PRO A 526 -14.99 8.12 22.17
CA PRO A 526 -14.66 6.73 22.49
C PRO A 526 -13.27 6.34 21.94
N ALA A 527 -12.58 5.43 22.61
CA ALA A 527 -11.32 4.88 22.14
C ALA A 527 -11.46 4.26 20.76
N GLY A 528 -10.50 4.48 19.88
CA GLY A 528 -10.52 3.95 18.53
C GLY A 528 -9.17 4.09 17.81
N PRO A 529 -9.06 3.56 16.58
CA PRO A 529 -7.81 3.63 15.83
C PRO A 529 -7.45 5.08 15.47
N VAL A 530 -6.18 5.38 15.57
CA VAL A 530 -5.57 6.57 14.97
C VAL A 530 -4.91 6.11 13.68
N ALA A 531 -5.61 6.29 12.56
CA ALA A 531 -5.16 5.82 11.26
C ALA A 531 -4.15 6.78 10.64
N SER A 532 -3.06 6.25 10.11
CA SER A 532 -2.11 6.98 9.27
C SER A 532 -2.71 7.22 7.88
N GLN A 533 -2.22 8.23 7.16
CA GLN A 533 -2.49 8.38 5.73
C GLN A 533 -1.81 7.29 4.90
N MET A 534 -0.83 6.58 5.46
CA MET A 534 -0.28 5.38 4.84
C MET A 534 -1.34 4.28 4.77
N PRO A 535 -1.51 3.61 3.59
CA PRO A 535 -2.61 2.67 3.39
C PRO A 535 -2.64 1.54 4.41
N GLY A 536 -3.79 1.40 5.09
CA GLY A 536 -4.04 0.31 6.02
C GLY A 536 -3.19 0.32 7.30
N LYS A 537 -2.52 1.44 7.63
CA LYS A 537 -1.67 1.57 8.83
C LYS A 537 -2.33 2.39 9.92
N CYS A 538 -2.14 1.94 11.16
CA CYS A 538 -2.64 2.56 12.37
C CYS A 538 -1.51 2.76 13.38
N LEU A 539 -1.68 3.75 14.23
CA LEU A 539 -0.87 3.93 15.44
C LEU A 539 -1.07 2.71 16.35
N ASP A 540 0.01 2.07 16.77
CA ASP A 540 -0.01 0.83 17.54
C ASP A 540 0.97 0.88 18.72
N ASP A 541 0.58 0.30 19.84
CA ASP A 541 1.51 0.01 20.91
C ASP A 541 2.16 -1.36 20.69
N SER A 542 3.41 -1.41 20.45
CA SER A 542 4.12 -2.64 20.07
C SER A 542 3.77 -3.83 20.97
N GLY A 543 2.91 -4.73 20.44
CA GLY A 543 2.54 -5.99 21.10
C GLY A 543 1.56 -5.87 22.27
N ASN A 544 0.71 -4.85 22.32
CA ASN A 544 -0.28 -4.59 23.40
C ASN A 544 0.37 -4.48 24.79
N GLN A 545 1.53 -3.83 24.89
CA GLN A 545 2.28 -3.69 26.13
C GLN A 545 1.83 -2.46 26.93
N THR A 546 2.03 -2.51 28.25
CA THR A 546 1.64 -1.42 29.16
C THR A 546 2.80 -0.86 29.98
N ALA A 547 4.01 -1.30 29.72
CA ALA A 547 5.21 -0.83 30.41
C ALA A 547 5.61 0.57 29.92
N ASP A 548 6.17 1.41 30.79
CA ASP A 548 6.80 2.66 30.40
C ASP A 548 8.01 2.35 29.49
N GLY A 549 8.15 3.12 28.40
CA GLY A 549 9.15 2.88 27.37
C GLY A 549 8.71 1.87 26.29
N THR A 550 7.45 1.36 26.35
CA THR A 550 6.92 0.55 25.27
C THR A 550 6.94 1.34 23.97
N LYS A 551 7.55 0.78 22.95
CA LYS A 551 7.65 1.37 21.61
C LYS A 551 6.25 1.61 21.03
N VAL A 552 6.05 2.76 20.43
CA VAL A 552 4.87 3.05 19.61
C VAL A 552 5.30 3.04 18.15
N ASP A 553 4.57 2.29 17.34
CA ASP A 553 4.91 2.06 15.93
C ASP A 553 3.68 2.17 15.02
N ILE A 554 3.90 1.99 13.72
CA ILE A 554 2.82 1.72 12.79
C ILE A 554 2.63 0.22 12.64
N TRP A 555 1.39 -0.19 12.54
CA TRP A 555 1.00 -1.57 12.29
C TRP A 555 -0.20 -1.63 11.35
N THR A 556 -0.39 -2.77 10.68
CA THR A 556 -1.63 -3.01 9.92
C THR A 556 -2.84 -2.82 10.83
N CYS A 557 -3.83 -2.03 10.39
CA CYS A 557 -5.05 -1.78 11.17
C CYS A 557 -5.82 -3.09 11.34
N ASP A 558 -5.77 -3.68 12.53
CA ASP A 558 -6.40 -4.96 12.87
C ASP A 558 -7.49 -4.84 13.96
N GLY A 559 -7.62 -3.63 14.54
CA GLY A 559 -8.57 -3.36 15.62
C GLY A 559 -8.17 -3.97 16.95
N SER A 560 -6.88 -4.32 17.14
CA SER A 560 -6.33 -4.80 18.41
C SER A 560 -6.50 -3.78 19.54
N ALA A 561 -6.30 -4.22 20.76
CA ALA A 561 -6.38 -3.35 21.92
C ALA A 561 -5.26 -2.27 21.92
N GLY A 562 -4.10 -2.57 21.32
CA GLY A 562 -2.99 -1.63 21.12
C GLY A 562 -3.30 -0.49 20.15
N GLN A 563 -4.37 -0.64 19.35
CA GLN A 563 -4.86 0.38 18.42
C GLN A 563 -6.06 1.17 18.98
N ALA A 564 -6.51 0.88 20.19
CA ALA A 564 -7.66 1.53 20.81
C ALA A 564 -7.27 2.83 21.54
N TRP A 565 -6.87 3.84 20.79
CA TRP A 565 -6.40 5.13 21.30
C TRP A 565 -7.55 6.05 21.69
N THR A 566 -7.35 6.81 22.75
CA THR A 566 -8.23 7.90 23.16
C THR A 566 -7.50 9.23 23.04
N VAL A 567 -8.01 10.13 22.25
CA VAL A 567 -7.59 11.53 22.23
C VAL A 567 -8.39 12.27 23.29
N THR A 568 -7.70 12.64 24.36
CA THR A 568 -8.38 13.28 25.49
C THR A 568 -8.63 14.76 25.27
N ALA A 569 -9.59 15.30 26.02
CA ALA A 569 -9.89 16.72 26.04
C ALA A 569 -8.71 17.63 26.40
N HIS A 570 -7.69 17.08 27.05
CA HIS A 570 -6.53 17.82 27.54
C HIS A 570 -5.30 17.69 26.63
N GLY A 571 -5.45 17.08 25.45
CA GLY A 571 -4.38 16.99 24.45
C GLY A 571 -3.41 15.83 24.69
N THR A 572 -3.75 14.87 25.53
CA THR A 572 -3.04 13.59 25.61
C THR A 572 -3.66 12.57 24.67
N VAL A 573 -2.85 11.68 24.11
CA VAL A 573 -3.26 10.54 23.33
C VAL A 573 -2.92 9.30 24.15
N THR A 574 -3.91 8.47 24.48
CA THR A 574 -3.72 7.40 25.46
C THR A 574 -4.21 6.05 24.93
N VAL A 575 -3.51 4.99 25.28
CA VAL A 575 -3.89 3.59 25.11
C VAL A 575 -3.55 2.83 26.39
N HIS A 576 -4.37 1.87 26.81
CA HIS A 576 -4.17 1.08 28.05
C HIS A 576 -3.94 1.94 29.32
N GLY A 577 -4.43 3.18 29.34
CA GLY A 577 -4.18 4.11 30.45
C GLY A 577 -2.78 4.74 30.49
N LYS A 578 -1.96 4.50 29.47
CA LYS A 578 -0.66 5.13 29.25
C LYS A 578 -0.77 6.25 28.23
N CYS A 579 0.13 7.22 28.32
CA CYS A 579 0.22 8.35 27.41
C CYS A 579 1.26 8.13 26.31
N LEU A 580 0.90 8.50 25.10
CA LEU A 580 1.84 8.68 23.98
C LEU A 580 2.82 9.80 24.35
N ALA A 581 4.11 9.53 24.31
CA ALA A 581 5.14 10.47 24.73
C ALA A 581 6.30 10.54 23.73
N ALA A 582 6.86 11.74 23.54
CA ALA A 582 8.21 11.84 22.98
C ALA A 582 9.18 11.33 24.04
N ALA A 583 9.99 10.32 23.73
CA ALA A 583 10.86 9.63 24.67
C ALA A 583 11.73 10.60 25.47
N GLY A 584 11.69 10.49 26.80
CA GLY A 584 12.41 11.38 27.71
C GLY A 584 12.03 12.87 27.60
N SER A 585 10.83 13.19 27.08
CA SER A 585 10.42 14.56 26.72
C SER A 585 11.40 15.22 25.73
N GLY A 586 12.03 14.44 24.84
CA GLY A 586 12.97 14.95 23.84
C GLY A 586 12.33 15.94 22.88
N THR A 587 13.12 16.92 22.43
CA THR A 587 12.68 17.99 21.51
C THR A 587 13.43 18.00 20.20
N THR A 588 14.29 17.00 19.96
CA THR A 588 15.11 16.90 18.76
C THR A 588 14.39 16.07 17.69
N SER A 589 14.51 16.49 16.44
CA SER A 589 14.01 15.69 15.29
C SER A 589 14.68 14.31 15.29
N GLY A 590 13.87 13.26 15.13
CA GLY A 590 14.31 11.87 15.26
C GLY A 590 14.14 11.26 16.65
N THR A 591 13.66 12.03 17.65
CA THR A 591 13.33 11.46 18.95
C THR A 591 12.23 10.41 18.79
N PRO A 592 12.44 9.16 19.27
CA PRO A 592 11.42 8.11 19.21
C PRO A 592 10.20 8.45 20.06
N VAL A 593 9.10 7.78 19.76
CA VAL A 593 7.85 7.91 20.53
C VAL A 593 7.55 6.58 21.21
N ASP A 594 7.16 6.66 22.48
CA ASP A 594 6.89 5.51 23.34
C ASP A 594 5.69 5.77 24.26
N LEU A 595 5.32 4.77 25.06
CA LEU A 595 4.30 4.88 26.11
C LEU A 595 4.93 5.22 27.44
N HIS A 596 4.30 6.12 28.18
CA HIS A 596 4.66 6.43 29.57
C HIS A 596 3.44 6.56 30.48
N THR A 597 3.64 6.38 31.76
CA THR A 597 2.65 6.76 32.76
C THR A 597 2.27 8.23 32.56
N CYS A 598 0.97 8.52 32.51
CA CYS A 598 0.49 9.88 32.29
C CYS A 598 0.81 10.75 33.50
N ASP A 599 1.75 11.66 33.36
CA ASP A 599 2.23 12.57 34.41
C ASP A 599 2.01 14.04 34.05
N GLY A 600 1.47 14.31 32.87
CA GLY A 600 1.22 15.66 32.35
C GLY A 600 2.48 16.37 31.84
N SER A 601 3.59 15.64 31.66
CA SER A 601 4.82 16.19 31.11
C SER A 601 4.62 16.79 29.73
N PRO A 602 5.40 17.78 29.31
CA PRO A 602 5.25 18.41 28.00
C PRO A 602 5.45 17.44 26.83
N GLY A 603 6.26 16.37 27.00
CA GLY A 603 6.45 15.32 25.99
C GLY A 603 5.19 14.51 25.70
N GLN A 604 4.21 14.52 26.60
CA GLN A 604 2.93 13.80 26.47
C GLN A 604 1.80 14.66 25.90
N GLN A 605 2.08 15.91 25.55
CA GLN A 605 1.10 16.83 25.02
C GLN A 605 1.10 16.80 23.49
N TRP A 606 -0.06 16.62 22.89
CA TRP A 606 -0.23 16.54 21.45
C TRP A 606 -1.33 17.47 20.97
N ARG A 607 -1.14 18.02 19.79
CA ARG A 607 -2.12 18.87 19.09
C ARG A 607 -2.40 18.30 17.74
N LEU A 608 -3.67 18.14 17.42
CA LEU A 608 -4.09 17.86 16.06
C LEU A 608 -4.18 19.18 15.29
N ILE A 609 -3.29 19.41 14.35
CA ILE A 609 -3.31 20.56 13.46
C ILE A 609 -3.76 20.08 12.09
N PRO A 610 -4.72 20.76 11.41
CA PRO A 610 -5.09 20.39 10.05
C PRO A 610 -3.85 20.30 9.17
N ASN A 611 -3.67 19.15 8.50
CA ASN A 611 -2.53 18.86 7.64
C ASN A 611 -3.06 18.25 6.33
N GLY A 612 -3.29 19.07 5.33
CA GLY A 612 -3.88 18.60 4.08
C GLY A 612 -5.26 17.98 4.30
N ALA A 613 -5.42 16.72 3.94
CA ALA A 613 -6.65 15.95 4.11
C ALA A 613 -6.79 15.31 5.50
N GLY A 614 -5.82 15.44 6.42
CA GLY A 614 -5.79 14.92 7.78
C GLY A 614 -5.46 15.92 8.84
N ALA A 615 -4.83 15.43 9.89
CA ALA A 615 -4.27 16.24 10.96
C ALA A 615 -2.87 15.73 11.33
N ALA A 616 -1.94 16.65 11.54
CA ALA A 616 -0.68 16.34 12.18
C ALA A 616 -0.87 16.30 13.70
N LEU A 617 -0.32 15.30 14.37
CA LEU A 617 -0.14 15.27 15.81
C LEU A 617 1.17 16.00 16.15
N THR A 618 1.05 17.25 16.56
CA THR A 618 2.23 18.09 16.87
C THR A 618 2.46 18.11 18.38
N ASN A 619 3.69 17.85 18.79
CA ASN A 619 4.10 18.08 20.18
C ASN A 619 4.38 19.57 20.40
N PRO A 620 3.68 20.26 21.32
CA PRO A 620 3.81 21.71 21.48
C PRO A 620 5.13 22.17 22.05
N GLN A 621 5.85 21.31 22.81
CA GLN A 621 7.13 21.63 23.41
C GLN A 621 8.22 21.74 22.35
N SER A 622 8.27 20.75 21.44
CA SER A 622 9.29 20.70 20.39
C SER A 622 8.88 21.44 19.12
N GLY A 623 7.57 21.64 18.88
CA GLY A 623 7.04 22.09 17.60
C GLY A 623 7.11 21.05 16.48
N LEU A 624 7.55 19.82 16.79
CA LEU A 624 7.70 18.70 15.86
C LEU A 624 6.41 17.88 15.76
N CYS A 625 6.26 17.14 14.66
CA CYS A 625 5.10 16.30 14.36
C CYS A 625 5.41 14.82 14.56
N LEU A 626 4.44 14.08 15.10
CA LEU A 626 4.46 12.62 15.07
C LEU A 626 4.55 12.14 13.63
N ALA A 627 5.55 11.33 13.33
CA ALA A 627 5.88 10.92 12.00
C ALA A 627 6.22 9.44 11.92
N ASP A 628 5.79 8.83 10.84
CA ASP A 628 6.33 7.59 10.34
C ASP A 628 7.58 7.91 9.51
N PRO A 629 8.78 7.50 9.94
CA PRO A 629 10.00 7.87 9.24
C PRO A 629 10.05 7.26 7.84
N ALA A 630 10.35 8.09 6.84
CA ALA A 630 10.50 7.71 5.44
C ALA A 630 9.24 7.09 4.80
N ASP A 631 8.04 7.45 5.28
CA ASP A 631 6.77 6.92 4.76
C ASP A 631 6.76 5.37 4.76
N ALA A 632 7.27 4.77 5.83
CA ALA A 632 7.40 3.33 5.92
C ALA A 632 6.04 2.63 5.90
N THR A 633 5.99 1.47 5.23
CA THR A 633 4.80 0.61 5.20
C THR A 633 4.99 -0.68 5.97
N THR A 634 6.17 -0.88 6.56
CA THR A 634 6.53 -2.09 7.29
C THR A 634 5.96 -2.04 8.70
N ASP A 635 5.20 -3.09 9.08
CA ASP A 635 4.72 -3.25 10.45
C ASP A 635 5.87 -3.26 11.46
N GLY A 636 5.66 -2.58 12.58
CA GLY A 636 6.66 -2.45 13.61
C GLY A 636 7.68 -1.33 13.37
N THR A 637 7.49 -0.45 12.37
CA THR A 637 8.33 0.75 12.23
C THR A 637 8.04 1.72 13.35
N GLN A 638 9.06 2.03 14.15
CA GLN A 638 8.91 2.93 15.29
C GLN A 638 8.70 4.38 14.85
N LEU A 639 7.69 5.00 15.42
CA LEU A 639 7.38 6.40 15.17
C LEU A 639 8.34 7.34 15.89
N GLN A 640 8.50 8.53 15.34
CA GLN A 640 9.40 9.57 15.80
C GLN A 640 8.71 10.94 15.75
N ILE A 641 9.28 11.93 16.38
CA ILE A 641 8.92 13.33 16.11
C ILE A 641 9.89 13.91 15.09
N LEU A 642 9.35 14.46 13.99
CA LEU A 642 10.13 15.06 12.90
C LEU A 642 9.63 16.47 12.60
N ALA A 643 10.43 17.25 11.83
CA ALA A 643 9.99 18.55 11.35
C ALA A 643 8.63 18.43 10.63
N CYS A 644 7.66 19.28 10.98
CA CYS A 644 6.32 19.21 10.42
C CYS A 644 6.32 19.54 8.93
N SER A 645 5.75 18.67 8.13
CA SER A 645 5.56 18.83 6.70
C SER A 645 4.12 18.53 6.30
N ALA A 646 3.43 19.51 5.72
CA ALA A 646 2.07 19.31 5.23
C ALA A 646 2.02 18.38 3.99
N ALA A 647 3.16 18.14 3.40
CA ALA A 647 3.32 17.29 2.22
C ALA A 647 3.67 15.84 2.56
N ASP A 648 3.96 15.55 3.82
CA ASP A 648 4.42 14.26 4.28
C ASP A 648 3.23 13.37 4.74
N PRO A 649 2.89 12.28 4.02
CA PRO A 649 1.79 11.40 4.38
C PRO A 649 2.06 10.63 5.68
N GLY A 650 3.32 10.37 6.03
CA GLY A 650 3.72 9.76 7.30
C GLY A 650 3.44 10.63 8.53
N GLN A 651 3.10 11.91 8.32
CA GLN A 651 2.72 12.85 9.39
C GLN A 651 1.22 13.16 9.43
N ALA A 652 0.44 12.56 8.55
CA ALA A 652 -0.98 12.82 8.47
C ALA A 652 -1.78 11.70 9.14
N TRP A 653 -2.47 12.05 10.21
CA TRP A 653 -3.21 11.13 11.08
C TRP A 653 -4.69 11.43 11.07
N ARG A 654 -5.48 10.41 11.29
CA ARG A 654 -6.91 10.50 11.47
C ARG A 654 -7.33 9.76 12.74
N VAL A 655 -7.98 10.48 13.63
CA VAL A 655 -8.61 9.91 14.81
C VAL A 655 -10.02 9.48 14.43
N SER A 656 -10.31 8.21 14.59
CA SER A 656 -11.65 7.61 14.32
C SER A 656 -12.37 7.31 15.60
#